data_daf07603324e86df576d22e90b4058ab
#
_entry.id   daf07603324e86df576d22e90b4058ab
#
_cell.length_a   1.000
_cell.length_b   1.000
_cell.length_c   1.000
_cell.angle_alpha   90.00
_cell.angle_beta   90.00
_cell.angle_gamma   90.00
#
_symmetry.space_group_name_H-M   'P 1'
#
loop_
_entity.id
_entity.type
_entity.pdbx_description
1 polymer ?
#
loop_
_entity_poly.entity_id
_entity_poly.type
_entity_poly.pdbx_seq_one_letter_code
_entity_poly.pdbx_strand_id
1 'polypeptide(L)'
;MSEQNTPQVREVNISQEMRTSFLDYAMSVIVSRALPDVRDGLKPVHRRILYAMNDLGMTSDKPYKKSARIVGEVIGKYHPHGDSAVYESMVRMAQDFNYRYMLVDGHGNFGSVDGDSAAAMRYTEARMSKIAMEILRDITKDTIDYQDNYDGAEREPVVMPSRFPNLLVNGAAGIAVGMATNIPPHQLGEVIEGVLAVSENPEITNQELMEYIPGPDFPTAGQILGRSGIRKAYESGRGSITIRAKAEIEETSSGKERIIVTELPYQVNKARLIEKIADLVRDKKIEGITDLRDESDRNGMRIVIEIRRDANAHVILNNLYKQTALQTSFGINLLALVDGQPKVLSLKQCLEHYLDHQKVVIRRRTAYELRKAEARAHILEGLRIALDHLDAVISLIRSSQTAEIARTGLIEQFSLTEKQAQAILDMRLQRLTGLEREKIEEEYQSLVALIAELKDILANEERVLEIIREELNEIKERFNDERRTEIVTSGLETIEDEDLIERENIVITLTHNGYVKRLPASTYRSQKRGGKGVQGMGTNEDDFVEHLISTSTHDTILFFSNKGKVYRSKGYEIPEYGRTAKGIPIINLLEVEKGEWINAIIPVSTFDEEQYLFFTTKQGVSKRTALSQFANIRNNGLIALGLREDDELMAVRLTDGKKQIIIGTKNGLLIRFPEEDVRQMGRTAAGVKGITLTDDDVVVGMEILEEDSHVLIVTENGYGKRTPASEYRVQSRGGKGLKTCKITDNNGPLVTVKATKGEEDLMIITASGVLIRMDINDISTTGRVTQGVRLIRMSDQEHVATVALVEKNEEEPEETEEV
;
A
#
# COMPACT_ATOMS: atom_id res chain seq x y z
N MET A 1 27.57 -71.66 -33.13
CA MET A 1 26.53 -71.63 -32.10
C MET A 1 26.16 -70.18 -31.89
N SER A 2 25.04 -69.77 -32.47
CA SER A 2 24.47 -68.44 -32.39
C SER A 2 23.64 -68.34 -31.10
N GLU A 3 24.11 -67.64 -30.10
CA GLU A 3 23.28 -67.28 -28.95
C GLU A 3 22.14 -66.37 -29.45
N GLN A 4 20.93 -66.91 -29.38
CA GLN A 4 19.71 -66.12 -29.61
C GLN A 4 19.50 -65.18 -28.45
N ASN A 5 19.71 -63.89 -28.70
CA ASN A 5 19.37 -62.78 -27.81
C ASN A 5 17.82 -62.69 -27.76
N THR A 6 17.19 -63.48 -26.89
CA THR A 6 15.75 -63.31 -26.56
C THR A 6 15.58 -61.98 -25.85
N PRO A 7 14.74 -61.07 -26.32
CA PRO A 7 14.45 -59.86 -25.60
C PRO A 7 13.83 -60.20 -24.24
N GLN A 8 14.53 -59.87 -23.15
CA GLN A 8 13.99 -59.99 -21.81
C GLN A 8 12.78 -59.05 -21.67
N VAL A 9 11.61 -59.60 -21.72
CA VAL A 9 10.36 -58.90 -21.38
C VAL A 9 10.37 -58.67 -19.88
N ARG A 10 10.54 -57.43 -19.46
CA ARG A 10 10.48 -57.00 -18.07
C ARG A 10 9.03 -56.63 -17.76
N GLU A 11 8.39 -57.27 -16.81
CA GLU A 11 7.08 -56.85 -16.30
C GLU A 11 7.26 -55.58 -15.48
N VAL A 12 6.56 -54.52 -15.88
CA VAL A 12 6.57 -53.23 -15.20
C VAL A 12 5.16 -52.96 -14.67
N ASN A 13 5.06 -52.71 -13.37
CA ASN A 13 3.81 -52.29 -12.77
C ASN A 13 3.52 -50.84 -13.16
N ILE A 14 2.53 -50.64 -14.03
CA ILE A 14 2.20 -49.31 -14.58
C ILE A 14 1.88 -48.28 -13.51
N SER A 15 1.23 -48.67 -12.40
CA SER A 15 0.93 -47.75 -11.30
C SER A 15 2.18 -47.30 -10.56
N GLN A 16 3.17 -48.17 -10.42
CA GLN A 16 4.44 -47.82 -9.77
C GLN A 16 5.32 -46.98 -10.68
N GLU A 17 5.39 -47.33 -11.97
CA GLU A 17 6.13 -46.57 -12.97
C GLU A 17 5.56 -45.15 -13.13
N MET A 18 4.22 -45.02 -13.23
CA MET A 18 3.54 -43.74 -13.31
C MET A 18 3.79 -42.88 -12.06
N ARG A 19 3.78 -43.48 -10.87
CA ARG A 19 4.07 -42.76 -9.62
C ARG A 19 5.50 -42.23 -9.61
N THR A 20 6.48 -43.06 -9.97
CA THR A 20 7.90 -42.69 -9.99
C THR A 20 8.14 -41.58 -11.03
N SER A 21 7.70 -41.80 -12.26
CA SER A 21 7.84 -40.85 -13.35
C SER A 21 7.15 -39.49 -13.07
N PHE A 22 5.97 -39.55 -12.43
CA PHE A 22 5.27 -38.30 -12.03
C PHE A 22 6.01 -37.57 -10.92
N LEU A 23 6.57 -38.28 -9.95
CA LEU A 23 7.38 -37.65 -8.88
C LEU A 23 8.64 -37.02 -9.47
N ASP A 24 9.35 -37.71 -10.36
CA ASP A 24 10.54 -37.18 -11.03
C ASP A 24 10.24 -35.94 -11.86
N TYR A 25 9.13 -35.99 -12.62
CA TYR A 25 8.64 -34.83 -13.37
C TYR A 25 8.28 -33.67 -12.45
N ALA A 26 7.51 -33.92 -11.38
CA ALA A 26 7.12 -32.90 -10.42
C ALA A 26 8.34 -32.24 -9.75
N MET A 27 9.30 -33.05 -9.31
CA MET A 27 10.55 -32.55 -8.72
C MET A 27 11.35 -31.71 -9.71
N SER A 28 11.47 -32.15 -10.96
CA SER A 28 12.13 -31.39 -12.01
C SER A 28 11.47 -30.03 -12.25
N VAL A 29 10.12 -30.01 -12.34
CA VAL A 29 9.38 -28.75 -12.54
C VAL A 29 9.52 -27.80 -11.33
N ILE A 30 9.48 -28.34 -10.12
CA ILE A 30 9.61 -27.54 -8.89
C ILE A 30 11.01 -26.94 -8.77
N VAL A 31 12.06 -27.78 -8.84
CA VAL A 31 13.44 -27.36 -8.53
C VAL A 31 14.12 -26.71 -9.73
N SER A 32 13.88 -27.20 -10.95
CA SER A 32 14.68 -26.84 -12.14
C SER A 32 13.93 -26.00 -13.17
N ARG A 33 12.70 -25.51 -12.87
CA ARG A 33 11.93 -24.76 -13.88
C ARG A 33 11.12 -23.60 -13.31
N ALA A 34 10.20 -23.86 -12.35
CA ALA A 34 9.12 -22.92 -12.03
C ALA A 34 9.42 -21.98 -10.88
N LEU A 35 10.22 -22.39 -9.90
CA LEU A 35 10.45 -21.62 -8.69
C LEU A 35 11.79 -20.89 -8.70
N PRO A 36 11.84 -19.66 -8.15
CA PRO A 36 13.08 -18.93 -7.96
C PRO A 36 13.87 -19.44 -6.76
N ASP A 37 15.20 -19.33 -6.79
CA ASP A 37 16.05 -19.49 -5.61
C ASP A 37 15.93 -18.27 -4.69
N VAL A 38 15.85 -18.48 -3.39
CA VAL A 38 15.69 -17.37 -2.42
C VAL A 38 16.88 -16.42 -2.42
N ARG A 39 18.08 -16.89 -2.75
CA ARG A 39 19.34 -16.15 -2.70
C ARG A 39 19.48 -15.12 -3.81
N ASP A 40 19.15 -15.47 -5.05
CA ASP A 40 19.31 -14.59 -6.23
C ASP A 40 17.97 -14.20 -6.90
N GLY A 41 16.86 -14.79 -6.46
CA GLY A 41 15.54 -14.49 -7.00
C GLY A 41 15.33 -14.91 -8.46
N LEU A 42 16.20 -15.76 -9.01
CA LEU A 42 16.15 -16.17 -10.39
C LEU A 42 15.62 -17.60 -10.55
N LYS A 43 14.84 -17.81 -11.59
CA LYS A 43 14.58 -19.15 -12.09
C LYS A 43 15.76 -19.61 -12.94
N PRO A 44 15.94 -20.94 -13.15
CA PRO A 44 17.07 -21.45 -13.95
C PRO A 44 17.17 -20.81 -15.33
N VAL A 45 16.08 -20.58 -16.05
CA VAL A 45 16.11 -19.95 -17.39
C VAL A 45 16.66 -18.53 -17.35
N HIS A 46 16.24 -17.71 -16.35
CA HIS A 46 16.72 -16.34 -16.21
C HIS A 46 18.20 -16.29 -15.83
N ARG A 47 18.63 -17.18 -14.93
CA ARG A 47 20.04 -17.31 -14.53
C ARG A 47 20.91 -17.69 -15.71
N ARG A 48 20.47 -18.63 -16.53
CA ARG A 48 21.19 -19.06 -17.74
C ARG A 48 21.27 -17.98 -18.80
N ILE A 49 20.22 -17.17 -18.97
CA ILE A 49 20.21 -16.04 -19.90
C ILE A 49 21.27 -15.01 -19.47
N LEU A 50 21.28 -14.59 -18.20
CA LEU A 50 22.24 -13.61 -17.69
C LEU A 50 23.67 -14.15 -17.73
N TYR A 51 23.88 -15.43 -17.42
CA TYR A 51 25.17 -16.08 -17.49
C TYR A 51 25.71 -16.14 -18.94
N ALA A 52 24.87 -16.54 -19.90
CA ALA A 52 25.24 -16.56 -21.31
C ALA A 52 25.57 -15.14 -21.85
N MET A 53 24.81 -14.12 -21.42
CA MET A 53 25.13 -12.73 -21.78
C MET A 53 26.50 -12.29 -21.22
N ASN A 54 26.83 -12.72 -20.01
CA ASN A 54 28.13 -12.46 -19.41
C ASN A 54 29.27 -13.16 -20.19
N ASP A 55 29.12 -14.44 -20.55
CA ASP A 55 30.07 -15.19 -21.35
C ASP A 55 30.31 -14.55 -22.72
N LEU A 56 29.27 -14.06 -23.36
CA LEU A 56 29.34 -13.32 -24.61
C LEU A 56 29.90 -11.90 -24.44
N GLY A 57 30.20 -11.47 -23.21
CA GLY A 57 30.68 -10.13 -22.89
C GLY A 57 29.71 -9.02 -23.24
N MET A 58 28.40 -9.25 -23.11
CA MET A 58 27.35 -8.29 -23.47
C MET A 58 26.97 -7.40 -22.26
N THR A 59 27.98 -6.66 -21.81
CA THR A 59 27.84 -5.71 -20.70
C THR A 59 27.15 -4.41 -21.13
N SER A 60 26.63 -3.64 -20.16
CA SER A 60 25.86 -2.41 -20.41
C SER A 60 26.64 -1.28 -21.11
N ASP A 61 27.98 -1.35 -21.10
CA ASP A 61 28.91 -0.41 -21.75
C ASP A 61 29.21 -0.76 -23.20
N LYS A 62 28.83 -1.97 -23.65
CA LYS A 62 29.09 -2.46 -25.00
C LYS A 62 27.87 -2.32 -25.91
N PRO A 63 28.12 -2.36 -27.26
CA PRO A 63 27.01 -2.31 -28.21
C PRO A 63 26.00 -3.46 -28.03
N TYR A 64 24.75 -3.21 -28.37
CA TYR A 64 23.71 -4.23 -28.45
C TYR A 64 24.06 -5.32 -29.45
N LYS A 65 23.62 -6.53 -29.21
CA LYS A 65 23.73 -7.68 -30.12
C LYS A 65 22.35 -8.28 -30.38
N LYS A 66 22.17 -8.95 -31.50
CA LYS A 66 20.92 -9.62 -31.85
C LYS A 66 20.46 -10.59 -30.78
N SER A 67 19.20 -10.52 -30.40
CA SER A 67 18.58 -11.39 -29.42
C SER A 67 18.73 -12.88 -29.79
N ALA A 68 18.67 -13.20 -31.08
CA ALA A 68 18.88 -14.57 -31.59
C ALA A 68 20.25 -15.16 -31.19
N ARG A 69 21.28 -14.33 -31.03
CA ARG A 69 22.61 -14.80 -30.59
C ARG A 69 22.59 -15.23 -29.14
N ILE A 70 21.92 -14.48 -28.28
CA ILE A 70 21.78 -14.81 -26.86
C ILE A 70 20.98 -16.11 -26.72
N VAL A 71 19.81 -16.18 -27.37
CA VAL A 71 18.93 -17.36 -27.33
C VAL A 71 19.67 -18.61 -27.83
N GLY A 72 20.42 -18.48 -28.93
CA GLY A 72 21.22 -19.58 -29.46
C GLY A 72 22.30 -20.08 -28.50
N GLU A 73 22.98 -19.17 -27.80
CA GLU A 73 23.98 -19.54 -26.78
C GLU A 73 23.38 -20.26 -25.60
N VAL A 74 22.23 -19.75 -25.10
CA VAL A 74 21.52 -20.35 -23.97
C VAL A 74 21.05 -21.75 -24.29
N ILE A 75 20.43 -21.96 -25.45
CA ILE A 75 19.91 -23.27 -25.85
C ILE A 75 21.06 -24.25 -26.11
N GLY A 76 22.09 -23.79 -26.80
CA GLY A 76 23.19 -24.64 -27.16
C GLY A 76 24.03 -25.13 -26.00
N LYS A 77 24.19 -24.31 -24.96
CA LYS A 77 25.07 -24.64 -23.84
C LYS A 77 24.35 -25.01 -22.53
N TYR A 78 23.23 -24.39 -22.23
CA TYR A 78 22.72 -24.45 -20.87
C TYR A 78 21.25 -24.91 -20.74
N HIS A 79 20.37 -24.60 -21.71
CA HIS A 79 18.93 -24.78 -21.57
C HIS A 79 18.33 -25.53 -22.75
N PRO A 80 18.24 -26.88 -22.72
CA PRO A 80 17.83 -27.73 -23.82
C PRO A 80 16.30 -27.73 -24.02
N HIS A 81 15.71 -26.55 -24.24
CA HIS A 81 14.27 -26.36 -24.44
C HIS A 81 14.02 -25.44 -25.67
N GLY A 82 12.75 -25.21 -26.00
CA GLY A 82 12.40 -24.40 -27.17
C GLY A 82 12.92 -22.95 -27.09
N ASP A 83 13.32 -22.42 -28.24
CA ASP A 83 13.85 -21.05 -28.41
C ASP A 83 12.83 -19.98 -27.98
N SER A 84 11.55 -20.20 -28.25
CA SER A 84 10.46 -19.28 -27.86
C SER A 84 10.42 -19.07 -26.35
N ALA A 85 10.57 -20.13 -25.56
CA ALA A 85 10.52 -20.04 -24.10
C ALA A 85 11.68 -19.20 -23.53
N VAL A 86 12.88 -19.36 -24.10
CA VAL A 86 14.05 -18.59 -23.73
C VAL A 86 13.92 -17.13 -24.15
N TYR A 87 13.47 -16.90 -25.39
CA TYR A 87 13.27 -15.53 -25.90
C TYR A 87 12.21 -14.77 -25.14
N GLU A 88 11.04 -15.37 -24.89
CA GLU A 88 9.96 -14.75 -24.09
C GLU A 88 10.41 -14.42 -22.66
N SER A 89 11.20 -15.30 -22.04
CA SER A 89 11.78 -15.03 -20.72
C SER A 89 12.72 -13.83 -20.75
N MET A 90 13.58 -13.73 -21.78
CA MET A 90 14.47 -12.59 -21.97
C MET A 90 13.69 -11.30 -22.25
N VAL A 91 12.66 -11.37 -23.10
CA VAL A 91 11.78 -10.23 -23.42
C VAL A 91 11.12 -9.68 -22.16
N ARG A 92 10.58 -10.54 -21.30
CA ARG A 92 9.96 -10.11 -20.04
C ARG A 92 10.93 -9.36 -19.13
N MET A 93 12.20 -9.75 -19.08
CA MET A 93 13.24 -9.05 -18.32
C MET A 93 13.60 -7.66 -18.88
N ALA A 94 13.20 -7.36 -20.12
CA ALA A 94 13.40 -6.07 -20.78
C ALA A 94 12.14 -5.17 -20.80
N GLN A 95 11.02 -5.65 -20.27
CA GLN A 95 9.74 -4.92 -20.25
C GLN A 95 9.59 -4.12 -18.96
N ASP A 96 9.49 -2.81 -19.06
CA ASP A 96 9.37 -1.87 -17.93
C ASP A 96 8.03 -1.95 -17.20
N PHE A 97 7.02 -2.58 -17.82
CA PHE A 97 5.71 -2.86 -17.21
C PHE A 97 5.63 -4.24 -16.54
N ASN A 98 6.65 -5.10 -16.69
CA ASN A 98 6.73 -6.42 -16.03
C ASN A 98 7.78 -6.47 -14.92
N TYR A 99 8.93 -5.79 -15.12
CA TYR A 99 10.03 -5.75 -14.16
C TYR A 99 10.13 -4.38 -13.52
N ARG A 100 10.19 -4.34 -12.22
CA ARG A 100 10.38 -3.07 -11.48
C ARG A 100 11.75 -2.47 -11.76
N TYR A 101 12.76 -3.32 -11.88
CA TYR A 101 14.11 -2.99 -12.34
C TYR A 101 14.50 -3.98 -13.44
N MET A 102 14.53 -3.54 -14.67
CA MET A 102 14.80 -4.38 -15.83
C MET A 102 16.21 -4.95 -15.77
N LEU A 103 16.34 -6.25 -16.02
CA LEU A 103 17.63 -6.94 -16.06
C LEU A 103 18.24 -6.99 -17.48
N VAL A 104 17.42 -6.83 -18.48
CA VAL A 104 17.82 -6.77 -19.89
C VAL A 104 17.54 -5.39 -20.44
N ASP A 105 18.52 -4.79 -21.07
CA ASP A 105 18.41 -3.55 -21.84
C ASP A 105 18.15 -3.92 -23.31
N GLY A 106 16.90 -3.73 -23.73
CA GLY A 106 16.41 -4.10 -25.04
C GLY A 106 16.38 -2.93 -26.01
N HIS A 107 16.69 -3.20 -27.28
CA HIS A 107 16.60 -2.25 -28.39
C HIS A 107 15.70 -2.82 -29.50
N GLY A 108 14.63 -2.10 -29.84
CA GLY A 108 13.61 -2.54 -30.78
C GLY A 108 12.25 -2.71 -30.11
N ASN A 109 11.37 -3.49 -30.73
CA ASN A 109 10.04 -3.75 -30.21
C ASN A 109 10.06 -4.97 -29.27
N PHE A 110 9.92 -4.71 -27.98
CA PHE A 110 9.82 -5.74 -26.92
C PHE A 110 8.39 -5.90 -26.39
N GLY A 111 7.37 -5.50 -27.15
CA GLY A 111 5.98 -5.58 -26.74
C GLY A 111 5.51 -4.33 -26.01
N SER A 112 4.23 -4.33 -25.63
CA SER A 112 3.59 -3.21 -24.93
C SER A 112 2.62 -3.67 -23.85
N VAL A 113 2.16 -2.74 -23.03
CA VAL A 113 1.11 -2.95 -22.03
C VAL A 113 -0.25 -3.31 -22.65
N ASP A 114 -0.43 -3.07 -23.94
CA ASP A 114 -1.60 -3.48 -24.72
C ASP A 114 -1.62 -4.96 -25.09
N GLY A 115 -0.53 -5.67 -24.76
CA GLY A 115 -0.38 -7.09 -25.04
C GLY A 115 0.19 -7.39 -26.41
N ASP A 116 0.75 -6.40 -27.09
CA ASP A 116 1.51 -6.62 -28.32
C ASP A 116 2.69 -7.52 -28.04
N SER A 117 2.91 -8.48 -28.91
CA SER A 117 4.07 -9.36 -28.83
C SER A 117 5.35 -8.64 -29.24
N ALA A 118 6.49 -9.06 -28.67
CA ALA A 118 7.79 -8.62 -29.14
C ALA A 118 8.01 -9.03 -30.61
N ALA A 119 8.78 -8.23 -31.33
CA ALA A 119 9.24 -8.61 -32.66
C ALA A 119 10.11 -9.88 -32.58
N ALA A 120 10.20 -10.64 -33.67
CA ALA A 120 11.00 -11.84 -33.73
C ALA A 120 12.47 -11.56 -33.34
N MET A 121 13.11 -12.52 -32.68
CA MET A 121 14.47 -12.38 -32.10
C MET A 121 15.58 -12.00 -33.10
N ARG A 122 15.33 -12.17 -34.40
CA ARG A 122 16.22 -11.72 -35.47
C ARG A 122 16.23 -10.21 -35.69
N TYR A 123 15.16 -9.50 -35.20
CA TYR A 123 15.04 -8.05 -35.37
C TYR A 123 15.44 -7.30 -34.10
N THR A 124 15.15 -7.83 -32.93
CA THR A 124 15.46 -7.19 -31.65
C THR A 124 16.94 -7.37 -31.27
N GLU A 125 17.44 -6.45 -30.48
CA GLU A 125 18.78 -6.46 -29.95
C GLU A 125 18.73 -6.29 -28.44
N ALA A 126 19.72 -6.84 -27.73
CA ALA A 126 19.76 -6.78 -26.28
C ALA A 126 21.19 -6.77 -25.72
N ARG A 127 21.30 -6.35 -24.48
CA ARG A 127 22.47 -6.45 -23.61
C ARG A 127 22.04 -6.46 -22.17
N MET A 128 22.94 -6.73 -21.25
CA MET A 128 22.64 -6.60 -19.83
C MET A 128 22.39 -5.14 -19.45
N SER A 129 21.43 -4.91 -18.57
CA SER A 129 21.25 -3.62 -17.94
C SER A 129 22.36 -3.35 -16.91
N LYS A 130 22.50 -2.09 -16.48
CA LYS A 130 23.49 -1.73 -15.45
C LYS A 130 23.29 -2.47 -14.14
N ILE A 131 22.04 -2.61 -13.70
CA ILE A 131 21.71 -3.31 -12.45
C ILE A 131 21.91 -4.83 -12.56
N ALA A 132 21.68 -5.43 -13.73
CA ALA A 132 21.94 -6.86 -13.96
C ALA A 132 23.41 -7.23 -13.78
N MET A 133 24.33 -6.31 -14.09
CA MET A 133 25.76 -6.52 -13.86
C MET A 133 26.09 -6.68 -12.37
N GLU A 134 25.31 -6.09 -11.47
CA GLU A 134 25.47 -6.26 -10.03
C GLU A 134 25.02 -7.66 -9.53
N ILE A 135 24.14 -8.34 -10.28
CA ILE A 135 23.79 -9.75 -9.99
C ILE A 135 24.99 -10.67 -10.23
N LEU A 136 25.78 -10.38 -11.27
CA LEU A 136 26.92 -11.20 -11.71
C LEU A 136 28.28 -10.73 -11.14
N ARG A 137 28.29 -9.62 -10.42
CA ARG A 137 29.53 -9.05 -9.90
C ARG A 137 30.29 -10.07 -9.04
N ASP A 138 31.60 -10.14 -9.25
CA ASP A 138 32.48 -11.07 -8.54
C ASP A 138 32.23 -12.56 -8.82
N ILE A 139 31.48 -12.94 -9.86
CA ILE A 139 31.21 -14.33 -10.23
C ILE A 139 32.49 -15.12 -10.54
N THR A 140 33.57 -14.45 -10.99
CA THR A 140 34.86 -15.05 -11.31
C THR A 140 35.78 -15.20 -10.10
N LYS A 141 35.33 -14.77 -8.91
CA LYS A 141 36.14 -14.81 -7.68
C LYS A 141 35.77 -15.98 -6.75
N ASP A 142 35.36 -17.10 -7.31
CA ASP A 142 35.01 -18.31 -6.55
C ASP A 142 33.90 -18.07 -5.49
N THR A 143 32.99 -17.13 -5.78
CA THR A 143 31.94 -16.70 -4.84
C THR A 143 30.76 -17.64 -4.76
N ILE A 144 30.56 -18.47 -5.78
CA ILE A 144 29.41 -19.37 -5.94
C ILE A 144 29.85 -20.73 -6.42
N ASP A 145 28.94 -21.71 -6.30
CA ASP A 145 29.16 -23.05 -6.81
C ASP A 145 28.70 -23.18 -8.27
N TYR A 146 29.36 -24.09 -8.99
CA TYR A 146 29.05 -24.45 -10.37
C TYR A 146 28.65 -25.92 -10.44
N GLN A 147 27.73 -26.23 -11.32
CA GLN A 147 27.32 -27.58 -11.69
C GLN A 147 27.54 -27.82 -13.17
N ASP A 148 27.58 -29.08 -13.56
CA ASP A 148 27.63 -29.45 -14.96
C ASP A 148 26.29 -29.11 -15.64
N ASN A 149 26.35 -28.69 -16.90
CA ASN A 149 25.18 -28.50 -17.73
C ASN A 149 24.51 -29.85 -18.07
N TYR A 150 23.48 -29.82 -18.93
CA TYR A 150 22.67 -31.00 -19.27
C TYR A 150 23.45 -32.14 -19.96
N ASP A 151 24.57 -31.87 -20.62
CA ASP A 151 25.41 -32.83 -21.33
C ASP A 151 26.84 -33.02 -20.71
N GLY A 152 27.13 -32.29 -19.65
CA GLY A 152 28.43 -32.32 -18.98
C GLY A 152 29.57 -31.65 -19.73
N ALA A 153 29.31 -30.97 -20.85
CA ALA A 153 30.32 -30.29 -21.64
C ALA A 153 30.71 -28.90 -21.12
N GLU A 154 29.77 -28.23 -20.46
CA GLU A 154 29.93 -26.89 -19.91
C GLU A 154 29.54 -26.87 -18.42
N ARG A 155 29.90 -25.81 -17.72
CA ARG A 155 29.52 -25.60 -16.33
C ARG A 155 28.64 -24.34 -16.20
N GLU A 156 27.59 -24.41 -15.39
CA GLU A 156 26.71 -23.32 -15.13
C GLU A 156 26.65 -23.00 -13.63
N PRO A 157 26.42 -21.73 -13.26
CA PRO A 157 26.30 -21.36 -11.86
C PRO A 157 25.03 -21.93 -11.24
N VAL A 158 25.15 -22.48 -10.03
CA VAL A 158 24.00 -22.94 -9.23
C VAL A 158 23.14 -21.76 -8.77
N VAL A 159 23.80 -20.65 -8.43
CA VAL A 159 23.20 -19.40 -7.95
C VAL A 159 24.09 -18.24 -8.38
N MET A 160 23.54 -17.03 -8.48
CA MET A 160 24.31 -15.82 -8.73
C MET A 160 24.79 -15.18 -7.43
N PRO A 161 25.90 -14.41 -7.44
CA PRO A 161 26.32 -13.63 -6.28
C PRO A 161 25.27 -12.64 -5.81
N SER A 162 24.55 -12.00 -6.72
CA SER A 162 23.39 -11.14 -6.50
C SER A 162 23.60 -10.08 -5.42
N ARG A 163 24.26 -9.00 -5.77
CA ARG A 163 24.66 -7.93 -4.85
C ARG A 163 23.50 -7.09 -4.32
N PHE A 164 22.28 -7.34 -4.76
CA PHE A 164 21.04 -6.76 -4.26
C PHE A 164 19.95 -7.85 -4.13
N PRO A 165 18.95 -7.68 -3.27
CA PRO A 165 17.92 -8.68 -2.97
C PRO A 165 16.88 -8.80 -4.09
N ASN A 166 17.28 -9.37 -5.23
CA ASN A 166 16.49 -9.42 -6.45
C ASN A 166 15.15 -10.14 -6.30
N LEU A 167 15.05 -11.15 -5.42
CA LEU A 167 13.78 -11.88 -5.20
C LEU A 167 12.62 -10.95 -4.85
N LEU A 168 12.85 -10.03 -3.90
CA LEU A 168 11.83 -9.07 -3.47
C LEU A 168 11.76 -7.85 -4.40
N VAL A 169 12.89 -7.40 -4.91
CA VAL A 169 12.97 -6.20 -5.76
C VAL A 169 12.20 -6.38 -7.06
N ASN A 170 12.40 -7.47 -7.77
CA ASN A 170 11.70 -7.76 -9.04
C ASN A 170 10.54 -8.73 -8.88
N GLY A 171 10.45 -9.43 -7.74
CA GLY A 171 9.45 -10.44 -7.54
C GLY A 171 9.66 -11.66 -8.43
N ALA A 172 8.74 -12.61 -8.35
CA ALA A 172 8.71 -13.80 -9.21
C ALA A 172 7.29 -14.38 -9.25
N ALA A 173 6.88 -14.90 -10.41
CA ALA A 173 5.64 -15.65 -10.54
C ALA A 173 5.92 -16.97 -11.28
N GLY A 174 5.34 -18.07 -10.82
CA GLY A 174 5.55 -19.39 -11.44
C GLY A 174 4.56 -20.42 -10.95
N ILE A 175 4.19 -21.32 -11.86
CA ILE A 175 3.28 -22.43 -11.58
C ILE A 175 4.07 -23.73 -11.67
N ALA A 176 4.19 -24.42 -10.54
CA ALA A 176 4.81 -25.74 -10.45
C ALA A 176 3.73 -26.83 -10.28
N VAL A 177 4.15 -28.08 -10.09
CA VAL A 177 3.22 -29.16 -9.80
C VAL A 177 2.78 -29.10 -8.35
N GLY A 178 1.50 -28.90 -8.11
CA GLY A 178 0.92 -28.86 -6.76
C GLY A 178 1.18 -27.56 -5.97
N MET A 179 1.91 -26.61 -6.51
CA MET A 179 2.22 -25.33 -5.86
C MET A 179 2.49 -24.22 -6.87
N ALA A 180 2.33 -22.97 -6.45
CA ALA A 180 2.65 -21.81 -7.26
C ALA A 180 3.33 -20.74 -6.40
N THR A 181 4.19 -19.96 -7.00
CA THR A 181 4.78 -18.75 -6.40
C THR A 181 4.22 -17.51 -7.06
N ASN A 182 4.01 -16.46 -6.27
CA ASN A 182 3.61 -15.15 -6.76
C ASN A 182 4.12 -14.07 -5.80
N ILE A 183 5.37 -13.68 -6.01
CA ILE A 183 6.10 -12.72 -5.19
C ILE A 183 5.99 -11.36 -5.87
N PRO A 184 5.39 -10.35 -5.23
CA PRO A 184 5.29 -9.03 -5.82
C PRO A 184 6.64 -8.32 -5.83
N PRO A 185 6.87 -7.40 -6.78
CA PRO A 185 8.05 -6.53 -6.76
C PRO A 185 7.96 -5.46 -5.67
N HIS A 186 9.13 -4.92 -5.28
CA HIS A 186 9.27 -3.89 -4.26
C HIS A 186 10.26 -2.81 -4.70
N GLN A 187 10.22 -1.67 -4.05
CA GLN A 187 11.14 -0.58 -4.25
C GLN A 187 12.52 -0.94 -3.68
N LEU A 188 13.58 -0.71 -4.47
CA LEU A 188 14.93 -1.17 -4.17
C LEU A 188 15.47 -0.63 -2.84
N GLY A 189 15.34 0.69 -2.62
CA GLY A 189 15.83 1.33 -1.40
C GLY A 189 15.14 0.82 -0.14
N GLU A 190 13.82 0.60 -0.20
CA GLU A 190 13.06 0.06 0.92
C GLU A 190 13.51 -1.37 1.28
N VAL A 191 13.73 -2.23 0.27
CA VAL A 191 14.22 -3.59 0.52
C VAL A 191 15.63 -3.59 1.07
N ILE A 192 16.51 -2.72 0.55
CA ILE A 192 17.87 -2.56 1.08
C ILE A 192 17.81 -2.10 2.54
N GLU A 193 17.00 -1.08 2.88
CA GLU A 193 16.80 -0.65 4.27
C GLU A 193 16.32 -1.79 5.17
N GLY A 194 15.41 -2.63 4.67
CA GLY A 194 14.97 -3.83 5.37
C GLY A 194 16.11 -4.82 5.64
N VAL A 195 16.99 -5.07 4.66
CA VAL A 195 18.18 -5.92 4.84
C VAL A 195 19.13 -5.32 5.87
N LEU A 196 19.36 -3.99 5.80
CA LEU A 196 20.21 -3.28 6.77
C LEU A 196 19.64 -3.40 8.18
N ALA A 197 18.33 -3.20 8.35
CA ALA A 197 17.67 -3.33 9.64
C ALA A 197 17.79 -4.76 10.23
N VAL A 198 17.64 -5.81 9.40
CA VAL A 198 17.88 -7.20 9.82
C VAL A 198 19.35 -7.43 10.22
N SER A 199 20.30 -6.82 9.49
CA SER A 199 21.72 -6.94 9.78
C SER A 199 22.15 -6.28 11.10
N GLU A 200 21.43 -5.24 11.51
CA GLU A 200 21.67 -4.50 12.77
C GLU A 200 20.91 -5.12 13.94
N ASN A 201 19.69 -5.59 13.71
CA ASN A 201 18.83 -6.23 14.72
C ASN A 201 18.26 -7.54 14.19
N PRO A 202 18.91 -8.70 14.46
CA PRO A 202 18.40 -10.01 14.04
C PRO A 202 17.04 -10.40 14.65
N GLU A 203 16.66 -9.77 15.78
CA GLU A 203 15.38 -10.04 16.43
C GLU A 203 14.22 -9.17 15.93
N ILE A 204 14.46 -8.30 14.95
CA ILE A 204 13.43 -7.44 14.35
C ILE A 204 12.24 -8.27 13.87
N THR A 205 11.04 -7.81 14.16
CA THR A 205 9.79 -8.48 13.76
C THR A 205 9.36 -8.12 12.35
N ASN A 206 8.47 -8.92 11.75
CA ASN A 206 7.88 -8.57 10.45
C ASN A 206 7.10 -7.26 10.49
N GLN A 207 6.49 -6.93 11.63
CA GLN A 207 5.76 -5.68 11.80
C GLN A 207 6.69 -4.47 11.80
N GLU A 208 7.80 -4.52 12.51
CA GLU A 208 8.83 -3.46 12.50
C GLU A 208 9.48 -3.33 11.12
N LEU A 209 9.68 -4.44 10.40
CA LEU A 209 10.17 -4.41 9.02
C LEU A 209 9.23 -3.67 8.05
N MET A 210 7.94 -3.60 8.34
CA MET A 210 6.97 -2.83 7.53
C MET A 210 7.15 -1.31 7.66
N GLU A 211 7.93 -0.80 8.60
CA GLU A 211 8.34 0.61 8.64
C GLU A 211 9.35 0.92 7.52
N TYR A 212 10.19 -0.04 7.17
CA TYR A 212 11.17 0.06 6.10
C TYR A 212 10.60 -0.38 4.74
N ILE A 213 9.81 -1.46 4.72
CA ILE A 213 9.18 -2.05 3.54
C ILE A 213 7.66 -2.01 3.71
N PRO A 214 7.01 -0.86 3.45
CA PRO A 214 5.59 -0.67 3.74
C PRO A 214 4.67 -1.55 2.87
N GLY A 215 5.15 -2.02 1.72
CA GLY A 215 4.39 -2.88 0.84
C GLY A 215 5.03 -3.06 -0.54
N PRO A 216 4.39 -3.85 -1.41
CA PRO A 216 4.79 -4.00 -2.80
C PRO A 216 4.87 -2.67 -3.55
N ASP A 217 5.71 -2.64 -4.57
CA ASP A 217 5.86 -1.49 -5.47
C ASP A 217 5.89 -1.98 -6.93
N PHE A 218 4.77 -1.80 -7.62
CA PHE A 218 4.58 -2.34 -8.96
C PHE A 218 5.15 -1.42 -10.04
N PRO A 219 5.71 -1.97 -11.13
CA PRO A 219 6.24 -1.18 -12.24
C PRO A 219 5.19 -0.32 -12.92
N THR A 220 3.92 -0.74 -12.89
CA THR A 220 2.77 -0.03 -13.45
C THR A 220 2.12 0.94 -12.49
N ALA A 221 2.74 1.19 -11.33
CA ALA A 221 2.23 2.06 -10.27
C ALA A 221 0.86 1.59 -9.71
N GLY A 222 -0.16 2.42 -9.72
CA GLY A 222 -1.47 2.11 -9.16
C GLY A 222 -1.53 2.27 -7.64
N GLN A 223 -2.65 1.88 -7.06
CA GLN A 223 -2.92 2.05 -5.63
C GLN A 223 -3.19 0.70 -4.97
N ILE A 224 -2.56 0.41 -3.84
CA ILE A 224 -2.89 -0.74 -2.99
C ILE A 224 -3.87 -0.26 -1.93
N LEU A 225 -4.99 -0.96 -1.79
CA LEU A 225 -6.03 -0.62 -0.82
C LEU A 225 -5.85 -1.43 0.46
N GLY A 226 -5.60 -0.72 1.57
CA GLY A 226 -5.41 -1.31 2.89
C GLY A 226 -4.02 -1.95 3.11
N ARG A 227 -3.68 -2.19 4.36
CA ARG A 227 -2.41 -2.79 4.80
C ARG A 227 -2.55 -4.23 5.32
N SER A 228 -3.75 -4.68 5.64
CA SER A 228 -3.99 -5.99 6.26
C SER A 228 -3.50 -7.15 5.40
N GLY A 229 -3.79 -7.10 4.10
CA GLY A 229 -3.32 -8.11 3.14
C GLY A 229 -1.80 -8.15 3.01
N ILE A 230 -1.14 -6.99 3.07
CA ILE A 230 0.33 -6.86 3.07
C ILE A 230 0.90 -7.50 4.33
N ARG A 231 0.39 -7.11 5.51
CA ARG A 231 0.84 -7.63 6.79
C ARG A 231 0.71 -9.15 6.85
N LYS A 232 -0.47 -9.68 6.52
CA LYS A 232 -0.71 -11.12 6.50
C LYS A 232 0.27 -11.86 5.57
N ALA A 233 0.55 -11.29 4.39
CA ALA A 233 1.52 -11.86 3.46
C ALA A 233 2.94 -11.82 4.01
N TYR A 234 3.35 -10.75 4.66
CA TYR A 234 4.70 -10.61 5.21
C TYR A 234 4.93 -11.49 6.44
N GLU A 235 3.90 -11.73 7.25
CA GLU A 235 3.97 -12.61 8.42
C GLU A 235 3.93 -14.10 8.05
N SER A 236 2.97 -14.49 7.21
CA SER A 236 2.69 -15.90 6.90
C SER A 236 3.23 -16.38 5.55
N GLY A 237 3.77 -15.49 4.73
CA GLY A 237 4.15 -15.77 3.35
C GLY A 237 2.97 -15.85 2.38
N ARG A 238 1.72 -15.70 2.84
CA ARG A 238 0.51 -15.76 2.02
C ARG A 238 -0.47 -14.66 2.38
N GLY A 239 -0.97 -13.96 1.38
CA GLY A 239 -1.96 -12.91 1.57
C GLY A 239 -2.61 -12.51 0.25
N SER A 240 -3.57 -11.60 0.31
CA SER A 240 -4.20 -11.01 -0.87
C SER A 240 -4.30 -9.52 -0.67
N ILE A 241 -3.87 -8.77 -1.65
CA ILE A 241 -3.99 -7.32 -1.68
C ILE A 241 -4.91 -6.91 -2.82
N THR A 242 -5.61 -5.81 -2.65
CA THR A 242 -6.42 -5.20 -3.71
C THR A 242 -5.63 -4.08 -4.36
N ILE A 243 -5.46 -4.15 -5.68
CA ILE A 243 -4.80 -3.13 -6.47
C ILE A 243 -5.87 -2.39 -7.27
N ARG A 244 -5.82 -1.07 -7.26
CA ARG A 244 -6.74 -0.19 -7.98
C ARG A 244 -5.96 0.70 -8.94
N ALA A 245 -6.55 0.96 -10.11
CA ALA A 245 -6.07 1.96 -11.06
C ALA A 245 -6.13 3.36 -10.44
N LYS A 246 -5.19 4.22 -10.80
CA LYS A 246 -5.28 5.64 -10.47
C LYS A 246 -6.17 6.33 -11.49
N ALA A 247 -7.27 6.87 -11.00
CA ALA A 247 -8.27 7.56 -11.81
C ALA A 247 -8.64 8.89 -11.17
N GLU A 248 -8.76 9.93 -12.01
CA GLU A 248 -9.15 11.27 -11.62
C GLU A 248 -10.38 11.69 -12.41
N ILE A 249 -11.25 12.50 -11.80
CA ILE A 249 -12.41 13.07 -12.47
C ILE A 249 -12.06 14.50 -12.80
N GLU A 250 -12.06 14.81 -14.09
CA GLU A 250 -11.84 16.15 -14.61
C GLU A 250 -13.16 16.75 -15.13
N GLU A 251 -13.41 18.01 -14.82
CA GLU A 251 -14.47 18.78 -15.44
C GLU A 251 -13.94 19.52 -16.66
N THR A 252 -14.63 19.35 -17.78
CA THR A 252 -14.28 20.05 -19.02
C THR A 252 -14.80 21.48 -19.01
N SER A 253 -14.25 22.36 -19.84
CA SER A 253 -14.70 23.76 -19.99
C SER A 253 -16.19 23.88 -20.39
N SER A 254 -16.81 22.80 -20.86
CA SER A 254 -18.24 22.73 -21.20
C SER A 254 -19.13 22.23 -20.05
N GLY A 255 -18.57 22.01 -18.83
CA GLY A 255 -19.29 21.49 -17.67
C GLY A 255 -19.67 20.01 -17.78
N LYS A 256 -18.93 19.23 -18.58
CA LYS A 256 -19.04 17.76 -18.63
C LYS A 256 -17.92 17.15 -17.80
N GLU A 257 -18.23 16.10 -17.07
CA GLU A 257 -17.25 15.30 -16.36
C GLU A 257 -16.66 14.23 -17.26
N ARG A 258 -15.39 13.90 -17.04
CA ARG A 258 -14.71 12.75 -17.64
C ARG A 258 -13.82 12.08 -16.64
N ILE A 259 -13.68 10.77 -16.74
CA ILE A 259 -12.77 9.97 -15.91
C ILE A 259 -11.50 9.77 -16.72
N ILE A 260 -10.37 10.13 -16.12
CA ILE A 260 -9.03 9.95 -16.67
C ILE A 260 -8.30 8.88 -15.86
N VAL A 261 -7.91 7.79 -16.52
CA VAL A 261 -7.12 6.72 -15.89
C VAL A 261 -5.68 6.86 -16.36
N THR A 262 -4.77 7.06 -15.41
CA THR A 262 -3.33 7.29 -15.68
C THR A 262 -2.45 6.12 -15.30
N GLU A 263 -2.91 5.24 -14.41
CA GLU A 263 -2.17 4.07 -13.96
C GLU A 263 -3.10 2.86 -13.85
N LEU A 264 -2.59 1.68 -14.19
CA LEU A 264 -3.35 0.42 -14.15
C LEU A 264 -2.78 -0.54 -13.10
N PRO A 265 -3.61 -1.45 -12.56
CA PRO A 265 -3.13 -2.53 -11.74
C PRO A 265 -2.10 -3.39 -12.47
N TYR A 266 -1.14 -3.93 -11.73
CA TYR A 266 -0.09 -4.79 -12.27
C TYR A 266 -0.65 -6.00 -13.03
N GLN A 267 -0.05 -6.32 -14.17
CA GLN A 267 -0.43 -7.43 -15.07
C GLN A 267 -1.80 -7.28 -15.76
N VAL A 268 -2.37 -6.10 -15.74
CA VAL A 268 -3.60 -5.80 -16.50
C VAL A 268 -3.24 -5.36 -17.92
N ASN A 269 -3.89 -6.00 -18.89
CA ASN A 269 -3.78 -5.63 -20.30
C ASN A 269 -4.72 -4.44 -20.60
N LYS A 270 -4.16 -3.31 -21.04
CA LYS A 270 -4.88 -2.05 -21.25
C LYS A 270 -5.92 -2.18 -22.38
N ALA A 271 -5.58 -2.77 -23.50
CA ALA A 271 -6.49 -2.93 -24.64
C ALA A 271 -7.70 -3.80 -24.28
N ARG A 272 -7.48 -4.94 -23.59
CA ARG A 272 -8.58 -5.81 -23.12
C ARG A 272 -9.45 -5.13 -22.06
N LEU A 273 -8.86 -4.30 -21.21
CA LEU A 273 -9.62 -3.51 -20.24
C LEU A 273 -10.56 -2.54 -20.95
N ILE A 274 -10.05 -1.79 -21.93
CA ILE A 274 -10.84 -0.83 -22.73
C ILE A 274 -11.97 -1.56 -23.47
N GLU A 275 -11.68 -2.68 -24.11
CA GLU A 275 -12.67 -3.53 -24.77
C GLU A 275 -13.75 -4.01 -23.78
N LYS A 276 -13.36 -4.46 -22.59
CA LYS A 276 -14.30 -4.88 -21.54
C LYS A 276 -15.21 -3.75 -21.08
N ILE A 277 -14.69 -2.53 -20.93
CA ILE A 277 -15.50 -1.34 -20.59
C ILE A 277 -16.50 -1.07 -21.71
N ALA A 278 -16.07 -1.09 -22.97
CA ALA A 278 -16.95 -0.89 -24.13
C ALA A 278 -18.07 -1.95 -24.18
N ASP A 279 -17.76 -3.22 -23.87
CA ASP A 279 -18.75 -4.28 -23.80
C ASP A 279 -19.80 -4.03 -22.71
N LEU A 280 -19.37 -3.61 -21.51
CA LEU A 280 -20.32 -3.29 -20.43
C LEU A 280 -21.25 -2.13 -20.77
N VAL A 281 -20.76 -1.15 -21.52
CA VAL A 281 -21.59 -0.04 -22.03
C VAL A 281 -22.58 -0.53 -23.09
N ARG A 282 -22.12 -1.33 -24.04
CA ARG A 282 -22.96 -1.93 -25.08
C ARG A 282 -24.04 -2.82 -24.51
N ASP A 283 -23.72 -3.63 -23.52
CA ASP A 283 -24.64 -4.53 -22.80
C ASP A 283 -25.55 -3.80 -21.81
N LYS A 284 -25.44 -2.45 -21.70
CA LYS A 284 -26.21 -1.62 -20.76
C LYS A 284 -26.05 -2.00 -19.28
N LYS A 285 -24.91 -2.60 -18.93
CA LYS A 285 -24.57 -2.90 -17.52
C LYS A 285 -24.00 -1.68 -16.80
N ILE A 286 -23.37 -0.78 -17.55
CA ILE A 286 -22.94 0.54 -17.07
C ILE A 286 -23.54 1.57 -18.03
N GLU A 287 -24.35 2.46 -17.48
CA GLU A 287 -24.96 3.56 -18.23
C GLU A 287 -24.24 4.89 -17.91
N GLY A 288 -24.34 5.86 -18.82
CA GLY A 288 -23.82 7.21 -18.58
C GLY A 288 -22.44 7.47 -19.20
N ILE A 289 -21.80 6.49 -19.82
CA ILE A 289 -20.56 6.66 -20.60
C ILE A 289 -20.97 6.99 -22.05
N THR A 290 -20.41 8.07 -22.59
CA THR A 290 -20.70 8.54 -23.97
C THR A 290 -19.60 8.22 -24.95
N ASP A 291 -18.36 8.20 -24.50
CA ASP A 291 -17.20 7.90 -25.34
C ASP A 291 -16.07 7.30 -24.50
N LEU A 292 -15.22 6.50 -25.13
CA LEU A 292 -14.09 5.82 -24.54
C LEU A 292 -12.90 5.87 -25.49
N ARG A 293 -11.81 6.51 -25.07
CA ARG A 293 -10.63 6.71 -25.89
C ARG A 293 -9.37 6.30 -25.16
N ASP A 294 -8.41 5.78 -25.90
CA ASP A 294 -7.03 5.63 -25.47
C ASP A 294 -6.20 6.80 -26.04
N GLU A 295 -5.77 7.68 -25.15
CA GLU A 295 -4.93 8.83 -25.47
C GLU A 295 -3.49 8.63 -24.96
N SER A 296 -3.09 7.38 -24.71
CA SER A 296 -1.75 7.06 -24.26
C SER A 296 -0.70 7.40 -25.31
N ASP A 297 0.38 8.04 -24.89
CA ASP A 297 1.50 8.42 -25.74
C ASP A 297 2.84 8.16 -25.03
N ARG A 298 3.95 8.66 -25.60
CA ARG A 298 5.30 8.57 -25.04
C ARG A 298 5.47 9.28 -23.68
N ASN A 299 4.53 10.14 -23.28
CA ASN A 299 4.56 10.88 -22.02
C ASN A 299 3.85 10.12 -20.90
N GLY A 300 3.08 9.07 -21.23
CA GLY A 300 2.40 8.23 -20.26
C GLY A 300 1.09 7.64 -20.76
N MET A 301 0.51 6.81 -19.92
CA MET A 301 -0.78 6.20 -20.15
C MET A 301 -1.90 7.19 -19.82
N ARG A 302 -2.92 7.22 -20.69
CA ARG A 302 -4.11 8.06 -20.49
C ARG A 302 -5.31 7.41 -21.15
N ILE A 303 -6.21 6.86 -20.35
CA ILE A 303 -7.52 6.38 -20.83
C ILE A 303 -8.56 7.43 -20.46
N VAL A 304 -9.34 7.89 -21.43
CA VAL A 304 -10.36 8.91 -21.25
C VAL A 304 -11.74 8.29 -21.41
N ILE A 305 -12.57 8.45 -20.37
CA ILE A 305 -13.96 7.97 -20.34
C ILE A 305 -14.86 9.18 -20.18
N GLU A 306 -15.54 9.55 -21.25
CA GLU A 306 -16.45 10.70 -21.28
C GLU A 306 -17.79 10.34 -20.64
N ILE A 307 -18.25 11.19 -19.74
CA ILE A 307 -19.48 10.98 -18.97
C ILE A 307 -20.62 11.87 -19.49
N ARG A 308 -21.83 11.34 -19.50
CA ARG A 308 -23.05 12.07 -19.84
C ARG A 308 -23.35 13.10 -18.75
N ARG A 309 -23.82 14.29 -19.11
CA ARG A 309 -24.06 15.41 -18.17
C ARG A 309 -24.96 15.09 -16.99
N ASP A 310 -25.93 14.20 -17.18
CA ASP A 310 -26.92 13.81 -16.15
C ASP A 310 -26.46 12.60 -15.32
N ALA A 311 -25.29 12.06 -15.59
CA ALA A 311 -24.72 10.91 -14.88
C ALA A 311 -23.67 11.37 -13.87
N ASN A 312 -23.53 10.61 -12.78
CA ASN A 312 -22.54 10.87 -11.75
C ASN A 312 -21.25 10.07 -12.04
N ALA A 313 -20.14 10.77 -12.27
CA ALA A 313 -18.86 10.15 -12.60
C ALA A 313 -18.33 9.24 -11.49
N HIS A 314 -18.54 9.58 -10.21
CA HIS A 314 -18.11 8.74 -9.08
C HIS A 314 -18.86 7.41 -9.04
N VAL A 315 -20.16 7.39 -9.30
CA VAL A 315 -20.96 6.14 -9.37
C VAL A 315 -20.46 5.26 -10.50
N ILE A 316 -20.23 5.86 -11.67
CA ILE A 316 -19.72 5.12 -12.83
C ILE A 316 -18.33 4.55 -12.51
N LEU A 317 -17.42 5.34 -11.94
CA LEU A 317 -16.09 4.89 -11.56
C LEU A 317 -16.14 3.74 -10.56
N ASN A 318 -17.01 3.80 -9.54
CA ASN A 318 -17.19 2.71 -8.58
C ASN A 318 -17.73 1.43 -9.24
N ASN A 319 -18.65 1.57 -10.21
CA ASN A 319 -19.11 0.43 -10.99
C ASN A 319 -18.01 -0.16 -11.87
N LEU A 320 -17.17 0.67 -12.47
CA LEU A 320 -16.01 0.24 -13.24
C LEU A 320 -15.00 -0.54 -12.36
N TYR A 321 -14.72 -0.09 -11.14
CA TYR A 321 -13.89 -0.83 -10.19
C TYR A 321 -14.48 -2.20 -9.83
N LYS A 322 -15.80 -2.33 -9.71
CA LYS A 322 -16.44 -3.61 -9.37
C LYS A 322 -16.53 -4.58 -10.54
N GLN A 323 -16.65 -4.10 -11.76
CA GLN A 323 -16.98 -4.94 -12.93
C GLN A 323 -15.82 -5.12 -13.91
N THR A 324 -14.70 -4.42 -13.71
CA THR A 324 -13.55 -4.46 -14.61
C THR A 324 -12.24 -4.64 -13.86
N ALA A 325 -11.16 -4.86 -14.61
CA ALA A 325 -9.81 -4.95 -14.07
C ALA A 325 -9.19 -3.59 -13.65
N LEU A 326 -9.97 -2.50 -13.61
CA LEU A 326 -9.54 -1.24 -12.95
C LEU A 326 -9.32 -1.45 -11.44
N GLN A 327 -9.92 -2.46 -10.87
CA GLN A 327 -9.58 -2.97 -9.56
C GLN A 327 -9.47 -4.49 -9.63
N THR A 328 -8.36 -5.03 -9.10
CA THR A 328 -8.10 -6.47 -9.10
C THR A 328 -7.44 -6.90 -7.80
N SER A 329 -7.55 -8.16 -7.47
CA SER A 329 -6.83 -8.74 -6.33
C SER A 329 -5.53 -9.38 -6.80
N PHE A 330 -4.46 -9.17 -6.04
CA PHE A 330 -3.17 -9.85 -6.23
C PHE A 330 -2.93 -10.80 -5.06
N GLY A 331 -2.95 -12.10 -5.35
CA GLY A 331 -2.65 -13.13 -4.35
C GLY A 331 -1.15 -13.27 -4.15
N ILE A 332 -0.65 -12.88 -2.99
CA ILE A 332 0.77 -13.00 -2.63
C ILE A 332 1.04 -14.41 -2.13
N ASN A 333 2.10 -15.04 -2.64
CA ASN A 333 2.63 -16.29 -2.14
C ASN A 333 4.16 -16.27 -2.24
N LEU A 334 4.84 -16.06 -1.12
CA LEU A 334 6.29 -15.94 -1.02
C LEU A 334 6.94 -17.34 -0.98
N LEU A 335 6.70 -18.13 -2.03
CA LEU A 335 7.25 -19.46 -2.20
C LEU A 335 8.55 -19.39 -3.00
N ALA A 336 9.66 -19.84 -2.42
CA ALA A 336 10.96 -19.90 -3.08
C ALA A 336 11.72 -21.17 -2.70
N LEU A 337 12.79 -21.47 -3.43
CA LEU A 337 13.68 -22.59 -3.12
C LEU A 337 14.70 -22.16 -2.05
N VAL A 338 14.75 -22.91 -0.96
CA VAL A 338 15.76 -22.84 0.09
C VAL A 338 16.48 -24.17 0.11
N ASP A 339 17.75 -24.18 -0.25
CA ASP A 339 18.58 -25.41 -0.38
C ASP A 339 17.90 -26.49 -1.26
N GLY A 340 17.34 -26.04 -2.38
CA GLY A 340 16.65 -26.91 -3.32
C GLY A 340 15.27 -27.40 -2.89
N GLN A 341 14.75 -26.95 -1.74
CA GLN A 341 13.42 -27.31 -1.23
C GLN A 341 12.46 -26.11 -1.30
N PRO A 342 11.22 -26.32 -1.81
CA PRO A 342 10.24 -25.25 -1.85
C PRO A 342 9.71 -24.95 -0.43
N LYS A 343 9.82 -23.66 -0.04
CA LYS A 343 9.33 -23.17 1.25
C LYS A 343 8.55 -21.88 1.07
N VAL A 344 7.45 -21.74 1.80
CA VAL A 344 6.75 -20.46 1.95
C VAL A 344 7.43 -19.70 3.07
N LEU A 345 7.86 -18.50 2.76
CA LEU A 345 8.72 -17.68 3.63
C LEU A 345 7.97 -16.43 4.09
N SER A 346 8.26 -15.97 5.31
CA SER A 346 7.89 -14.61 5.74
C SER A 346 8.81 -13.56 5.10
N LEU A 347 8.45 -12.29 5.18
CA LEU A 347 9.33 -11.19 4.72
C LEU A 347 10.71 -11.28 5.38
N LYS A 348 10.73 -11.40 6.70
CA LYS A 348 11.97 -11.53 7.48
C LYS A 348 12.84 -12.69 6.98
N GLN A 349 12.24 -13.86 6.80
CA GLN A 349 12.99 -15.04 6.31
C GLN A 349 13.59 -14.82 4.91
N CYS A 350 12.88 -14.13 4.01
CA CYS A 350 13.45 -13.77 2.70
C CYS A 350 14.70 -12.90 2.84
N LEU A 351 14.67 -11.90 3.72
CA LEU A 351 15.80 -11.00 3.98
C LEU A 351 16.95 -11.72 4.68
N GLU A 352 16.68 -12.58 5.64
CA GLU A 352 17.68 -13.40 6.34
C GLU A 352 18.43 -14.32 5.39
N HIS A 353 17.72 -15.09 4.55
CA HIS A 353 18.34 -15.97 3.56
C HIS A 353 19.22 -15.20 2.54
N TYR A 354 18.77 -14.02 2.14
CA TYR A 354 19.58 -13.16 1.28
C TYR A 354 20.84 -12.67 2.01
N LEU A 355 20.71 -12.20 3.25
CA LEU A 355 21.85 -11.75 4.06
C LEU A 355 22.86 -12.87 4.30
N ASP A 356 22.40 -14.07 4.62
CA ASP A 356 23.26 -15.23 4.80
C ASP A 356 24.00 -15.59 3.51
N HIS A 357 23.33 -15.52 2.38
CA HIS A 357 23.99 -15.69 1.08
C HIS A 357 25.07 -14.64 0.86
N GLN A 358 24.81 -13.37 1.15
CA GLN A 358 25.82 -12.32 1.02
C GLN A 358 27.02 -12.54 1.95
N LYS A 359 26.82 -13.01 3.16
CA LYS A 359 27.93 -13.41 4.06
C LYS A 359 28.80 -14.48 3.43
N VAL A 360 28.20 -15.48 2.80
CA VAL A 360 28.96 -16.53 2.09
C VAL A 360 29.72 -15.95 0.89
N VAL A 361 29.07 -15.12 0.08
CA VAL A 361 29.69 -14.49 -1.10
C VAL A 361 30.89 -13.63 -0.70
N ILE A 362 30.74 -12.77 0.32
CA ILE A 362 31.83 -11.91 0.79
C ILE A 362 32.99 -12.74 1.36
N ARG A 363 32.71 -13.74 2.21
CA ARG A 363 33.75 -14.62 2.75
C ARG A 363 34.50 -15.36 1.64
N ARG A 364 33.82 -15.92 0.66
CA ARG A 364 34.44 -16.64 -0.47
C ARG A 364 35.25 -15.69 -1.36
N ARG A 365 34.75 -14.50 -1.67
CA ARG A 365 35.50 -13.46 -2.39
C ARG A 365 36.75 -13.07 -1.63
N THR A 366 36.63 -12.79 -0.35
CA THR A 366 37.75 -12.40 0.50
C THR A 366 38.82 -13.52 0.58
N ALA A 367 38.39 -14.77 0.72
CA ALA A 367 39.29 -15.93 0.70
C ALA A 367 40.00 -16.10 -0.64
N TYR A 368 39.29 -15.86 -1.76
CA TYR A 368 39.91 -15.86 -3.10
C TYR A 368 40.95 -14.77 -3.25
N GLU A 369 40.60 -13.54 -2.86
CA GLU A 369 41.52 -12.40 -2.92
C GLU A 369 42.70 -12.59 -1.98
N LEU A 370 42.50 -13.18 -0.79
CA LEU A 370 43.59 -13.54 0.11
C LEU A 370 44.55 -14.55 -0.50
N ARG A 371 44.03 -15.65 -1.07
CA ARG A 371 44.88 -16.67 -1.73
C ARG A 371 45.68 -16.03 -2.87
N LYS A 372 45.09 -15.12 -3.63
CA LYS A 372 45.76 -14.43 -4.74
C LYS A 372 46.79 -13.44 -4.23
N ALA A 373 46.50 -12.69 -3.20
CA ALA A 373 47.43 -11.75 -2.56
C ALA A 373 48.62 -12.49 -1.91
N GLU A 374 48.34 -13.56 -1.17
CA GLU A 374 49.40 -14.40 -0.57
C GLU A 374 50.29 -15.04 -1.63
N ALA A 375 49.71 -15.58 -2.71
CA ALA A 375 50.49 -16.12 -3.84
C ALA A 375 51.39 -15.07 -4.50
N ARG A 376 50.87 -13.83 -4.65
CA ARG A 376 51.67 -12.73 -5.23
C ARG A 376 52.75 -12.24 -4.26
N ALA A 377 52.42 -12.07 -2.97
CA ALA A 377 53.38 -11.69 -1.94
C ALA A 377 54.50 -12.71 -1.80
N HIS A 378 54.19 -14.00 -1.89
CA HIS A 378 55.15 -15.10 -1.87
C HIS A 378 56.16 -14.99 -3.04
N ILE A 379 55.70 -14.64 -4.23
CA ILE A 379 56.59 -14.40 -5.38
C ILE A 379 57.44 -13.15 -5.14
N LEU A 380 56.87 -12.05 -4.65
CA LEU A 380 57.61 -10.81 -4.40
C LEU A 380 58.67 -10.99 -3.30
N GLU A 381 58.36 -11.81 -2.28
CA GLU A 381 59.34 -12.16 -1.26
C GLU A 381 60.54 -12.85 -1.84
N GLY A 382 60.35 -13.82 -2.74
CA GLY A 382 61.46 -14.46 -3.46
C GLY A 382 62.27 -13.49 -4.33
N LEU A 383 61.58 -12.54 -4.99
CA LEU A 383 62.23 -11.50 -5.78
C LEU A 383 63.04 -10.53 -4.91
N ARG A 384 62.57 -10.18 -3.72
CA ARG A 384 63.31 -9.38 -2.75
C ARG A 384 64.59 -10.08 -2.31
N ILE A 385 64.48 -11.37 -1.94
CA ILE A 385 65.69 -12.19 -1.58
C ILE A 385 66.68 -12.20 -2.73
N ALA A 386 66.23 -12.38 -3.98
CA ALA A 386 67.12 -12.37 -5.16
C ALA A 386 67.73 -11.00 -5.37
N LEU A 387 67.07 -9.90 -5.16
CA LEU A 387 67.56 -8.54 -5.30
C LEU A 387 68.52 -8.16 -4.17
N ASP A 388 68.38 -8.70 -3.00
CA ASP A 388 69.32 -8.51 -1.87
C ASP A 388 70.58 -9.29 -2.04
N HIS A 389 70.57 -10.41 -2.80
CA HIS A 389 71.70 -11.24 -3.12
C HIS A 389 71.99 -11.26 -4.60
N LEU A 390 71.85 -10.12 -5.29
CA LEU A 390 71.83 -10.01 -6.76
C LEU A 390 73.06 -10.64 -7.40
N ASP A 391 74.27 -10.35 -6.95
CA ASP A 391 75.49 -10.83 -7.51
C ASP A 391 75.62 -12.36 -7.42
N ALA A 392 75.26 -12.94 -6.29
CA ALA A 392 75.19 -14.36 -6.06
C ALA A 392 74.21 -15.09 -6.96
N VAL A 393 73.00 -14.52 -7.12
CA VAL A 393 71.93 -15.05 -7.97
C VAL A 393 72.38 -15.03 -9.44
N ILE A 394 72.92 -13.91 -9.91
CA ILE A 394 73.42 -13.78 -11.27
C ILE A 394 74.55 -14.77 -11.54
N SER A 395 75.51 -14.90 -10.60
CA SER A 395 76.58 -15.83 -10.71
C SER A 395 76.11 -17.29 -10.81
N LEU A 396 75.17 -17.68 -9.98
CA LEU A 396 74.56 -19.01 -9.98
C LEU A 396 73.87 -19.30 -11.30
N ILE A 397 73.03 -18.38 -11.79
CA ILE A 397 72.33 -18.55 -13.04
C ILE A 397 73.33 -18.70 -14.24
N ARG A 398 74.34 -17.88 -14.27
CA ARG A 398 75.41 -17.91 -15.35
C ARG A 398 76.22 -19.17 -15.35
N SER A 399 76.48 -19.74 -14.16
CA SER A 399 77.27 -20.97 -14.03
C SER A 399 76.47 -22.25 -14.31
N SER A 400 75.19 -22.18 -14.34
CA SER A 400 74.25 -23.31 -14.53
C SER A 400 74.16 -23.62 -16.05
N GLN A 401 74.22 -24.91 -16.38
CA GLN A 401 74.15 -25.36 -17.80
C GLN A 401 72.73 -25.40 -18.34
N THR A 402 71.76 -25.57 -17.47
CA THR A 402 70.29 -25.60 -17.77
C THR A 402 69.48 -24.77 -16.80
N ALA A 403 68.28 -24.30 -17.25
CA ALA A 403 67.41 -23.58 -16.39
C ALA A 403 66.92 -24.41 -15.17
N GLU A 404 66.85 -25.73 -15.33
CA GLU A 404 66.48 -26.65 -14.27
C GLU A 404 67.59 -26.75 -13.16
N ILE A 405 68.84 -26.78 -13.55
CA ILE A 405 69.97 -26.74 -12.60
C ILE A 405 69.99 -25.39 -11.89
N ALA A 406 69.76 -24.29 -12.61
CA ALA A 406 69.67 -22.97 -12.01
C ALA A 406 68.53 -22.89 -10.98
N ARG A 407 67.39 -23.42 -11.33
CA ARG A 407 66.19 -23.44 -10.43
C ARG A 407 66.46 -24.22 -9.14
N THR A 408 67.02 -25.44 -9.27
CA THR A 408 67.39 -26.26 -8.11
C THR A 408 68.42 -25.54 -7.23
N GLY A 409 69.52 -24.94 -7.87
CA GLY A 409 70.50 -24.17 -7.12
C GLY A 409 69.92 -22.96 -6.38
N LEU A 410 68.95 -22.23 -6.99
CA LEU A 410 68.26 -21.13 -6.32
C LEU A 410 67.46 -21.61 -5.10
N ILE A 411 66.82 -22.76 -5.23
CA ILE A 411 66.03 -23.35 -4.13
C ILE A 411 66.92 -23.74 -2.95
N GLU A 412 68.07 -24.45 -3.26
CA GLU A 412 68.96 -24.93 -2.22
C GLU A 412 69.76 -23.81 -1.54
N GLN A 413 70.30 -22.85 -2.33
CA GLN A 413 71.16 -21.80 -1.80
C GLN A 413 70.44 -20.69 -1.05
N PHE A 414 69.23 -20.32 -1.49
CA PHE A 414 68.49 -19.20 -0.93
C PHE A 414 67.18 -19.62 -0.20
N SER A 415 66.98 -20.95 0.02
CA SER A 415 65.79 -21.49 0.65
C SER A 415 64.47 -21.05 0.02
N LEU A 416 64.49 -20.95 -1.33
CA LEU A 416 63.33 -20.52 -2.09
C LEU A 416 62.42 -21.68 -2.46
N THR A 417 61.15 -21.38 -2.68
CA THR A 417 60.21 -22.36 -3.25
C THR A 417 60.42 -22.45 -4.76
N GLU A 418 59.92 -23.53 -5.37
CA GLU A 418 60.00 -23.72 -6.83
C GLU A 418 59.36 -22.55 -7.60
N LYS A 419 58.22 -22.04 -7.12
CA LYS A 419 57.52 -20.90 -7.70
C LYS A 419 58.33 -19.61 -7.63
N GLN A 420 59.00 -19.38 -6.50
CA GLN A 420 59.88 -18.22 -6.32
C GLN A 420 61.09 -18.32 -7.22
N ALA A 421 61.75 -19.49 -7.28
CA ALA A 421 62.91 -19.73 -8.15
C ALA A 421 62.55 -19.55 -9.63
N GLN A 422 61.41 -20.07 -10.06
CA GLN A 422 60.94 -19.87 -11.43
C GLN A 422 60.67 -18.39 -11.73
N ALA A 423 60.03 -17.65 -10.82
CA ALA A 423 59.80 -16.22 -10.98
C ALA A 423 61.09 -15.40 -11.10
N ILE A 424 62.16 -15.81 -10.40
CA ILE A 424 63.47 -15.19 -10.52
C ILE A 424 64.07 -15.48 -11.90
N LEU A 425 63.94 -16.71 -12.41
CA LEU A 425 64.46 -17.08 -13.74
C LEU A 425 63.68 -16.35 -14.88
N ASP A 426 62.43 -16.12 -14.69
CA ASP A 426 61.57 -15.40 -15.65
C ASP A 426 61.71 -13.87 -15.56
N MET A 427 62.50 -13.36 -14.62
CA MET A 427 62.63 -11.93 -14.36
C MET A 427 63.41 -11.25 -15.51
N ARG A 428 62.84 -10.18 -16.03
CA ARG A 428 63.48 -9.35 -17.06
C ARG A 428 64.63 -8.52 -16.45
N LEU A 429 65.76 -8.36 -17.21
CA LEU A 429 66.90 -7.56 -16.76
C LEU A 429 66.55 -6.11 -16.37
N GLN A 430 65.50 -5.54 -16.95
CA GLN A 430 64.98 -4.21 -16.61
C GLN A 430 64.56 -4.09 -15.14
N ARG A 431 64.13 -5.18 -14.55
CA ARG A 431 63.67 -5.20 -13.12
C ARG A 431 64.81 -5.14 -12.11
N LEU A 432 66.05 -5.19 -12.56
CA LEU A 432 67.26 -5.08 -11.73
C LEU A 432 67.63 -3.64 -11.39
N THR A 433 66.97 -2.64 -11.98
CA THR A 433 67.23 -1.22 -11.73
C THR A 433 66.74 -0.80 -10.34
N GLY A 434 67.36 0.19 -9.71
CA GLY A 434 67.05 0.68 -8.40
C GLY A 434 65.56 1.12 -8.27
N LEU A 435 65.04 1.79 -9.29
CA LEU A 435 63.62 2.24 -9.33
C LEU A 435 62.64 1.07 -9.34
N GLU A 436 62.94 -0.04 -10.01
CA GLU A 436 62.09 -1.22 -10.03
C GLU A 436 62.18 -2.01 -8.71
N ARG A 437 63.33 -1.94 -8.01
CA ARG A 437 63.46 -2.49 -6.66
C ARG A 437 62.55 -1.77 -5.68
N GLU A 438 62.49 -0.45 -5.69
CA GLU A 438 61.58 0.34 -4.86
C GLU A 438 60.09 -0.04 -5.13
N LYS A 439 59.68 -0.19 -6.37
CA LYS A 439 58.34 -0.64 -6.75
C LYS A 439 57.99 -2.02 -6.23
N ILE A 440 58.94 -2.97 -6.28
CA ILE A 440 58.74 -4.31 -5.73
C ILE A 440 58.50 -4.23 -4.19
N GLU A 441 59.27 -3.41 -3.50
CA GLU A 441 59.14 -3.20 -2.07
C GLU A 441 57.80 -2.56 -1.71
N GLU A 442 57.39 -1.50 -2.40
CA GLU A 442 56.10 -0.84 -2.23
C GLU A 442 54.92 -1.80 -2.50
N GLU A 443 54.97 -2.58 -3.60
CA GLU A 443 53.98 -3.60 -3.92
C GLU A 443 53.93 -4.66 -2.83
N TYR A 444 55.05 -5.12 -2.31
CA TYR A 444 55.09 -6.10 -1.24
C TYR A 444 54.48 -5.57 0.05
N GLN A 445 54.81 -4.36 0.48
CA GLN A 445 54.27 -3.75 1.69
C GLN A 445 52.77 -3.53 1.56
N SER A 446 52.29 -3.09 0.40
CA SER A 446 50.86 -2.93 0.16
C SER A 446 50.10 -4.27 0.21
N LEU A 447 50.72 -5.35 -0.32
CA LEU A 447 50.13 -6.70 -0.23
C LEU A 447 50.15 -7.25 1.19
N VAL A 448 51.16 -7.00 2.00
CA VAL A 448 51.19 -7.41 3.39
C VAL A 448 50.10 -6.74 4.20
N ALA A 449 49.88 -5.44 3.97
CA ALA A 449 48.76 -4.70 4.60
C ALA A 449 47.41 -5.27 4.15
N LEU A 450 47.24 -5.49 2.83
CA LEU A 450 46.01 -6.08 2.27
C LEU A 450 45.73 -7.49 2.84
N ILE A 451 46.76 -8.34 2.95
CA ILE A 451 46.64 -9.69 3.52
C ILE A 451 46.20 -9.63 4.99
N ALA A 452 46.74 -8.69 5.77
CA ALA A 452 46.33 -8.49 7.14
C ALA A 452 44.83 -8.08 7.24
N GLU A 453 44.40 -7.15 6.39
CA GLU A 453 43.00 -6.71 6.30
C GLU A 453 42.07 -7.85 5.88
N LEU A 454 42.42 -8.60 4.83
CA LEU A 454 41.59 -9.72 4.35
C LEU A 454 41.47 -10.85 5.41
N LYS A 455 42.53 -11.09 6.20
CA LYS A 455 42.49 -12.03 7.31
C LYS A 455 41.61 -11.54 8.44
N ASP A 456 41.64 -10.25 8.74
CA ASP A 456 40.75 -9.63 9.75
C ASP A 456 39.28 -9.76 9.32
N ILE A 457 38.96 -9.48 8.05
CA ILE A 457 37.58 -9.65 7.53
C ILE A 457 37.11 -11.10 7.68
N LEU A 458 37.95 -12.09 7.36
CA LEU A 458 37.60 -13.51 7.48
C LEU A 458 37.41 -13.96 8.94
N ALA A 459 38.11 -13.36 9.88
CA ALA A 459 38.08 -13.70 11.30
C ALA A 459 36.91 -13.03 12.03
N ASN A 460 36.40 -11.92 11.53
CA ASN A 460 35.40 -11.09 12.20
C ASN A 460 34.10 -10.98 11.39
N GLU A 461 33.00 -11.51 11.93
CA GLU A 461 31.71 -11.48 11.24
C GLU A 461 31.17 -10.04 11.10
N GLU A 462 31.42 -9.16 12.06
CA GLU A 462 30.97 -7.77 11.97
C GLU A 462 31.63 -7.02 10.80
N ARG A 463 32.92 -7.32 10.52
CA ARG A 463 33.58 -6.77 9.32
C ARG A 463 32.91 -7.23 8.03
N VAL A 464 32.45 -8.47 7.96
CA VAL A 464 31.69 -8.97 6.80
C VAL A 464 30.35 -8.22 6.68
N LEU A 465 29.65 -7.99 7.80
CA LEU A 465 28.41 -7.22 7.80
C LEU A 465 28.62 -5.76 7.39
N GLU A 466 29.68 -5.10 7.85
CA GLU A 466 30.04 -3.75 7.43
C GLU A 466 30.20 -3.66 5.92
N ILE A 467 30.93 -4.59 5.30
CA ILE A 467 31.12 -4.63 3.85
C ILE A 467 29.77 -4.80 3.13
N ILE A 468 28.90 -5.70 3.64
CA ILE A 468 27.57 -5.90 3.05
C ILE A 468 26.77 -4.60 3.11
N ARG A 469 26.79 -3.89 4.26
CA ARG A 469 26.08 -2.60 4.43
C ARG A 469 26.62 -1.54 3.49
N GLU A 470 27.93 -1.43 3.36
CA GLU A 470 28.57 -0.47 2.43
C GLU A 470 28.17 -0.76 0.99
N GLU A 471 28.23 -2.02 0.57
CA GLU A 471 27.90 -2.42 -0.80
C GLU A 471 26.41 -2.23 -1.12
N LEU A 472 25.52 -2.53 -0.18
CA LEU A 472 24.09 -2.29 -0.35
C LEU A 472 23.76 -0.79 -0.42
N ASN A 473 24.44 0.04 0.38
CA ASN A 473 24.30 1.49 0.29
C ASN A 473 24.82 2.04 -1.04
N GLU A 474 25.94 1.54 -1.56
CA GLU A 474 26.42 1.88 -2.90
C GLU A 474 25.37 1.56 -3.98
N ILE A 475 24.74 0.37 -3.91
CA ILE A 475 23.68 -0.03 -4.83
C ILE A 475 22.48 0.90 -4.70
N LYS A 476 22.07 1.22 -3.48
CA LYS A 476 20.99 2.17 -3.22
C LYS A 476 21.29 3.54 -3.82
N GLU A 477 22.46 4.13 -3.59
CA GLU A 477 22.82 5.43 -4.14
C GLU A 477 22.80 5.46 -5.67
N ARG A 478 23.18 4.36 -6.32
CA ARG A 478 23.30 4.29 -7.78
C ARG A 478 22.01 3.98 -8.52
N PHE A 479 21.09 3.23 -7.93
CA PHE A 479 19.94 2.64 -8.63
C PHE A 479 18.60 2.95 -7.97
N ASN A 480 18.59 3.59 -6.82
CA ASN A 480 17.33 3.93 -6.14
C ASN A 480 16.50 4.93 -6.95
N ASP A 481 15.21 4.75 -6.92
CA ASP A 481 14.20 5.64 -7.49
C ASP A 481 13.03 5.80 -6.53
N GLU A 482 12.08 6.62 -6.85
CA GLU A 482 10.89 6.84 -6.02
C GLU A 482 9.92 5.65 -6.10
N ARG A 483 9.18 5.44 -5.01
CA ARG A 483 8.05 4.50 -4.99
C ARG A 483 7.00 4.92 -6.03
N ARG A 484 6.51 3.97 -6.80
CA ARG A 484 5.49 4.19 -7.84
C ARG A 484 4.09 3.90 -7.34
N THR A 485 3.92 2.82 -6.57
CA THR A 485 2.62 2.37 -6.08
C THR A 485 2.26 3.07 -4.79
N GLU A 486 1.13 3.74 -4.76
CA GLU A 486 0.56 4.37 -3.57
C GLU A 486 -0.11 3.33 -2.67
N ILE A 487 0.10 3.40 -1.35
CA ILE A 487 -0.60 2.57 -0.37
C ILE A 487 -1.65 3.43 0.31
N VAL A 488 -2.91 3.18 -0.03
CA VAL A 488 -4.06 3.94 0.49
C VAL A 488 -4.57 3.25 1.75
N THR A 489 -4.42 3.92 2.89
CA THR A 489 -4.81 3.38 4.21
C THR A 489 -6.25 3.70 4.59
N SER A 490 -6.96 4.49 3.80
CA SER A 490 -8.32 4.96 4.11
C SER A 490 -9.41 4.24 3.34
N GLY A 491 -10.40 3.73 4.07
CA GLY A 491 -11.75 3.48 3.57
C GLY A 491 -12.14 2.08 3.11
N LEU A 492 -11.26 1.06 3.10
CA LEU A 492 -11.60 -0.30 2.63
C LEU A 492 -10.91 -1.42 3.42
N GLU A 493 -10.47 -1.14 4.65
CA GLU A 493 -9.86 -2.15 5.50
C GLU A 493 -10.90 -3.12 6.05
N THR A 494 -10.59 -4.41 6.04
CA THR A 494 -11.44 -5.45 6.62
C THR A 494 -11.39 -5.39 8.15
N ILE A 495 -12.39 -5.96 8.79
CA ILE A 495 -12.59 -6.01 10.26
C ILE A 495 -11.33 -6.47 11.05
N GLU A 496 -10.36 -7.13 10.39
CA GLU A 496 -9.11 -7.58 11.00
C GLU A 496 -8.11 -6.43 11.30
N ASP A 497 -8.28 -5.24 10.74
CA ASP A 497 -7.43 -4.08 11.00
C ASP A 497 -7.96 -3.18 12.13
N GLU A 498 -9.18 -3.43 12.60
CA GLU A 498 -9.83 -2.66 13.65
C GLU A 498 -9.02 -2.66 14.97
N ASP A 499 -8.33 -3.76 15.28
CA ASP A 499 -7.51 -3.90 16.49
C ASP A 499 -6.19 -3.09 16.45
N LEU A 500 -5.79 -2.64 15.25
CA LEU A 500 -4.57 -1.85 15.05
C LEU A 500 -4.83 -0.35 14.92
N ILE A 501 -6.10 0.04 14.80
CA ILE A 501 -6.48 1.44 14.69
C ILE A 501 -6.61 2.00 16.09
N GLU A 502 -5.90 3.07 16.37
CA GLU A 502 -5.95 3.75 17.64
C GLU A 502 -7.38 4.27 17.92
N ARG A 503 -7.88 4.03 19.14
CA ARG A 503 -9.19 4.57 19.54
C ARG A 503 -9.04 6.05 19.83
N GLU A 504 -9.54 6.85 18.92
CA GLU A 504 -9.56 8.32 19.03
C GLU A 504 -10.97 8.86 19.00
N ASN A 505 -11.18 9.96 19.71
CA ASN A 505 -12.39 10.75 19.55
C ASN A 505 -12.26 11.60 18.29
N ILE A 506 -13.20 11.45 17.39
CA ILE A 506 -13.23 12.12 16.09
C ILE A 506 -14.49 12.96 15.94
N VAL A 507 -14.39 14.00 15.14
CA VAL A 507 -15.51 14.79 14.66
C VAL A 507 -15.73 14.49 13.18
N ILE A 508 -16.91 13.97 12.85
CA ILE A 508 -17.34 13.73 11.50
C ILE A 508 -18.15 14.91 11.03
N THR A 509 -17.81 15.47 9.88
CA THR A 509 -18.58 16.54 9.23
C THR A 509 -19.12 16.05 7.91
N LEU A 510 -20.38 16.36 7.64
CA LEU A 510 -21.04 16.12 6.37
C LEU A 510 -21.70 17.42 5.89
N THR A 511 -21.40 17.82 4.64
CA THR A 511 -22.00 19.01 4.04
C THR A 511 -23.33 18.70 3.37
N HIS A 512 -24.10 19.75 3.07
CA HIS A 512 -25.37 19.68 2.36
C HIS A 512 -25.22 19.01 0.99
N ASN A 513 -24.14 19.28 0.29
CA ASN A 513 -23.82 18.67 -1.01
C ASN A 513 -23.17 17.26 -0.88
N GLY A 514 -23.10 16.72 0.34
CA GLY A 514 -22.69 15.35 0.60
C GLY A 514 -21.18 15.12 0.67
N TYR A 515 -20.37 16.10 1.01
CA TYR A 515 -18.94 15.90 1.29
C TYR A 515 -18.74 15.51 2.75
N VAL A 516 -18.02 14.42 2.98
CA VAL A 516 -17.77 13.86 4.31
C VAL A 516 -16.27 13.81 4.61
N LYS A 517 -15.91 14.08 5.85
CA LYS A 517 -14.55 13.90 6.39
C LYS A 517 -14.60 13.66 7.89
N ARG A 518 -13.50 13.16 8.44
CA ARG A 518 -13.25 13.14 9.88
C ARG A 518 -12.04 14.02 10.26
N LEU A 519 -12.05 14.45 11.50
CA LEU A 519 -10.93 15.15 12.16
C LEU A 519 -10.81 14.66 13.59
N PRO A 520 -9.59 14.64 14.18
CA PRO A 520 -9.45 14.50 15.64
C PRO A 520 -10.24 15.59 16.37
N ALA A 521 -10.94 15.22 17.44
CA ALA A 521 -11.76 16.18 18.21
C ALA A 521 -10.92 17.34 18.78
N SER A 522 -9.64 17.12 19.06
CA SER A 522 -8.67 18.10 19.54
C SER A 522 -8.38 19.25 18.55
N THR A 523 -8.74 19.10 17.28
CA THR A 523 -8.51 20.13 16.23
C THR A 523 -9.35 21.40 16.47
N TYR A 524 -10.45 21.32 17.21
CA TYR A 524 -11.36 22.44 17.45
C TYR A 524 -11.13 23.04 18.85
N ARG A 525 -10.62 24.28 18.92
CA ARG A 525 -10.40 25.00 20.18
C ARG A 525 -11.67 25.70 20.66
N SER A 526 -11.92 25.67 21.99
CA SER A 526 -13.03 26.39 22.61
C SER A 526 -12.85 27.94 22.49
N GLN A 527 -13.93 28.66 22.23
CA GLN A 527 -13.98 30.14 22.17
C GLN A 527 -15.08 30.69 23.08
N LYS A 528 -14.88 31.93 23.59
CA LYS A 528 -15.88 32.61 24.39
C LYS A 528 -17.05 33.12 23.54
N ARG A 529 -18.24 33.33 24.18
CA ARG A 529 -19.44 33.90 23.57
C ARG A 529 -19.13 35.20 22.82
N GLY A 530 -19.65 35.31 21.58
CA GLY A 530 -19.43 36.50 20.72
C GLY A 530 -18.10 36.53 19.97
N GLY A 531 -17.34 35.43 19.95
CA GLY A 531 -16.16 35.24 19.09
C GLY A 531 -16.52 35.35 17.59
N LYS A 532 -15.48 35.62 16.77
CA LYS A 532 -15.66 35.70 15.30
C LYS A 532 -15.73 34.36 14.61
N GLY A 533 -15.47 33.24 15.31
CA GLY A 533 -15.39 31.89 14.72
C GLY A 533 -14.10 31.66 13.92
N VAL A 534 -13.89 30.41 13.54
CA VAL A 534 -12.82 29.98 12.64
C VAL A 534 -13.44 29.13 11.53
N GLN A 535 -12.84 29.18 10.36
CA GLN A 535 -13.34 28.38 9.23
C GLN A 535 -13.17 26.90 9.56
N GLY A 536 -14.28 26.18 9.62
CA GLY A 536 -14.30 24.75 9.97
C GLY A 536 -14.13 23.82 8.78
N MET A 537 -14.51 24.28 7.59
CA MET A 537 -14.42 23.49 6.35
C MET A 537 -14.35 24.45 5.14
N GLY A 538 -13.60 24.06 4.08
CA GLY A 538 -13.69 24.74 2.78
C GLY A 538 -14.92 24.23 2.04
N THR A 539 -15.91 25.07 1.81
CA THR A 539 -17.11 24.77 1.05
C THR A 539 -17.14 25.56 -0.27
N ASN A 540 -17.92 25.10 -1.23
CA ASN A 540 -18.25 25.91 -2.41
C ASN A 540 -19.20 27.05 -2.01
N GLU A 541 -19.42 28.04 -2.90
CA GLU A 541 -20.30 29.18 -2.63
C GLU A 541 -21.73 28.79 -2.19
N ASP A 542 -22.21 27.61 -2.61
CA ASP A 542 -23.57 27.10 -2.33
C ASP A 542 -23.58 25.87 -1.40
N ASP A 543 -22.48 25.54 -0.68
CA ASP A 543 -22.40 24.39 0.20
C ASP A 543 -22.10 24.80 1.66
N PHE A 544 -22.68 24.07 2.63
CA PHE A 544 -22.48 24.31 4.06
C PHE A 544 -22.48 22.99 4.84
N VAL A 545 -21.86 23.00 6.03
CA VAL A 545 -21.86 21.83 6.92
C VAL A 545 -23.26 21.63 7.52
N GLU A 546 -23.89 20.52 7.17
CA GLU A 546 -25.24 20.18 7.63
C GLU A 546 -25.22 19.29 8.87
N HIS A 547 -24.27 18.34 8.95
CA HIS A 547 -24.13 17.45 10.09
C HIS A 547 -22.73 17.51 10.66
N LEU A 548 -22.66 17.53 12.00
CA LEU A 548 -21.44 17.44 12.77
C LEU A 548 -21.70 16.53 13.96
N ILE A 549 -20.94 15.44 14.08
CA ILE A 549 -21.04 14.48 15.17
C ILE A 549 -19.69 14.18 15.78
N SER A 550 -19.65 14.02 17.09
CA SER A 550 -18.49 13.50 17.82
C SER A 550 -18.71 12.02 18.13
N THR A 551 -17.70 11.19 17.87
CA THR A 551 -17.78 9.74 18.01
C THR A 551 -16.35 9.14 18.11
N SER A 552 -16.25 7.82 18.28
CA SER A 552 -14.97 7.10 18.24
C SER A 552 -14.68 6.58 16.83
N THR A 553 -13.37 6.44 16.50
CA THR A 553 -12.91 5.75 15.28
C THR A 553 -13.52 4.36 15.11
N HIS A 554 -13.81 3.64 16.21
CA HIS A 554 -14.32 2.26 16.21
C HIS A 554 -15.84 2.14 16.13
N ASP A 555 -16.58 3.23 16.34
CA ASP A 555 -18.03 3.19 16.30
C ASP A 555 -18.55 2.90 14.88
N THR A 556 -19.67 2.17 14.82
CA THR A 556 -20.41 2.00 13.58
C THR A 556 -21.28 3.24 13.34
N ILE A 557 -21.09 3.87 12.20
CA ILE A 557 -21.84 5.07 11.84
C ILE A 557 -23.01 4.67 10.94
N LEU A 558 -24.21 4.93 11.39
CA LEU A 558 -25.45 4.72 10.62
C LEU A 558 -25.85 6.03 9.95
N PHE A 559 -25.95 6.01 8.64
CA PHE A 559 -26.34 7.16 7.80
C PHE A 559 -27.78 6.95 7.32
N PHE A 560 -28.68 7.80 7.74
CA PHE A 560 -30.08 7.74 7.36
C PHE A 560 -30.41 8.76 6.31
N SER A 561 -30.97 8.32 5.19
CA SER A 561 -31.31 9.19 4.08
C SER A 561 -32.67 9.81 4.19
N ASN A 562 -32.90 10.90 3.47
CA ASN A 562 -34.20 11.55 3.32
C ASN A 562 -35.29 10.57 2.80
N LYS A 563 -34.89 9.55 2.04
CA LYS A 563 -35.79 8.51 1.51
C LYS A 563 -36.07 7.37 2.49
N GLY A 564 -35.65 7.49 3.74
CA GLY A 564 -35.89 6.48 4.78
C GLY A 564 -35.04 5.21 4.64
N LYS A 565 -33.93 5.25 3.93
CA LYS A 565 -32.91 4.20 3.89
C LYS A 565 -31.83 4.45 4.94
N VAL A 566 -31.13 3.38 5.33
CA VAL A 566 -29.95 3.44 6.20
C VAL A 566 -28.79 2.73 5.56
N TYR A 567 -27.61 3.35 5.66
CA TYR A 567 -26.31 2.84 5.26
C TYR A 567 -25.41 2.75 6.50
N ARG A 568 -24.32 1.98 6.41
CA ARG A 568 -23.35 1.89 7.51
C ARG A 568 -21.93 2.08 7.01
N SER A 569 -21.08 2.62 7.88
CA SER A 569 -19.62 2.67 7.75
C SER A 569 -19.00 2.63 9.15
N LYS A 570 -17.72 2.31 9.27
CA LYS A 570 -16.97 2.49 10.52
C LYS A 570 -16.40 3.91 10.58
N GLY A 571 -16.20 4.44 11.79
CA GLY A 571 -15.64 5.78 11.97
C GLY A 571 -14.26 5.93 11.32
N TYR A 572 -13.41 4.89 11.41
CA TYR A 572 -12.09 4.87 10.81
C TYR A 572 -12.10 4.77 9.26
N GLU A 573 -13.16 4.26 8.65
CA GLU A 573 -13.32 4.19 7.19
C GLU A 573 -13.56 5.57 6.57
N ILE A 574 -14.01 6.54 7.36
CA ILE A 574 -14.18 7.92 6.90
C ILE A 574 -12.80 8.58 6.83
N PRO A 575 -12.38 9.11 5.67
CA PRO A 575 -11.04 9.66 5.51
C PRO A 575 -10.79 10.87 6.40
N GLU A 576 -9.56 10.94 6.93
CA GLU A 576 -9.07 12.11 7.66
C GLU A 576 -8.56 13.17 6.70
N TYR A 577 -9.02 14.40 6.91
CA TYR A 577 -8.59 15.55 6.11
C TYR A 577 -8.28 16.74 7.01
N GLY A 578 -7.46 17.64 6.51
CA GLY A 578 -7.19 18.90 7.21
C GLY A 578 -8.46 19.73 7.42
N ARG A 579 -8.44 20.64 8.42
CA ARG A 579 -9.58 21.45 8.83
C ARG A 579 -10.26 22.18 7.66
N THR A 580 -9.52 22.77 6.76
CA THR A 580 -10.03 23.55 5.61
C THR A 580 -10.35 22.74 4.36
N ALA A 581 -10.00 21.44 4.33
CA ALA A 581 -10.27 20.58 3.18
C ALA A 581 -11.75 20.21 3.08
N LYS A 582 -12.26 19.99 1.86
CA LYS A 582 -13.65 19.59 1.60
C LYS A 582 -14.01 18.16 2.03
N GLY A 583 -13.02 17.27 2.15
CA GLY A 583 -13.27 15.84 2.29
C GLY A 583 -13.62 15.15 0.97
N ILE A 584 -14.28 13.99 1.05
CA ILE A 584 -14.71 13.21 -0.12
C ILE A 584 -16.24 13.22 -0.26
N PRO A 585 -16.77 13.06 -1.48
CA PRO A 585 -18.20 12.83 -1.68
C PRO A 585 -18.66 11.57 -0.94
N ILE A 586 -19.77 11.64 -0.22
CA ILE A 586 -20.36 10.52 0.56
C ILE A 586 -20.65 9.29 -0.33
N ILE A 587 -20.90 9.52 -1.60
CA ILE A 587 -21.14 8.47 -2.58
C ILE A 587 -19.90 7.59 -2.84
N ASN A 588 -18.71 8.07 -2.50
CA ASN A 588 -17.48 7.27 -2.55
C ASN A 588 -17.37 6.33 -1.33
N LEU A 589 -18.10 6.62 -0.28
CA LEU A 589 -18.15 5.82 0.94
C LEU A 589 -19.40 4.90 0.95
N LEU A 590 -20.55 5.40 0.49
CA LEU A 590 -21.85 4.74 0.54
C LEU A 590 -22.49 4.67 -0.84
N GLU A 591 -23.21 3.59 -1.14
CA GLU A 591 -23.96 3.43 -2.40
C GLU A 591 -25.30 4.20 -2.38
N VAL A 592 -25.22 5.54 -2.30
CA VAL A 592 -26.38 6.42 -2.22
C VAL A 592 -26.96 6.67 -3.63
N GLU A 593 -28.28 6.61 -3.77
CA GLU A 593 -28.97 6.81 -5.04
C GLU A 593 -29.03 8.28 -5.47
N LYS A 594 -29.26 8.55 -6.76
CA LYS A 594 -29.45 9.91 -7.25
C LYS A 594 -30.69 10.58 -6.61
N GLY A 595 -30.52 11.80 -6.11
CA GLY A 595 -31.57 12.54 -5.41
C GLY A 595 -31.86 12.01 -4.01
N GLU A 596 -30.92 11.29 -3.41
CA GLU A 596 -30.91 10.85 -2.04
C GLU A 596 -29.79 11.57 -1.30
N TRP A 597 -30.08 12.14 -0.13
CA TRP A 597 -29.10 12.80 0.75
C TRP A 597 -29.27 12.31 2.18
N ILE A 598 -28.25 12.50 3.00
CA ILE A 598 -28.21 12.01 4.37
C ILE A 598 -28.81 13.05 5.30
N ASN A 599 -29.89 12.71 6.02
CA ASN A 599 -30.60 13.57 6.95
C ASN A 599 -30.29 13.32 8.42
N ALA A 600 -29.72 12.15 8.75
CA ALA A 600 -29.31 11.87 10.11
C ALA A 600 -28.12 10.92 10.13
N ILE A 601 -27.24 11.12 11.10
CA ILE A 601 -26.06 10.30 11.34
C ILE A 601 -26.09 9.86 12.80
N ILE A 602 -26.06 8.55 13.05
CA ILE A 602 -26.09 7.97 14.39
C ILE A 602 -24.85 7.10 14.60
N PRO A 603 -23.98 7.46 15.53
CA PRO A 603 -22.91 6.58 15.96
C PRO A 603 -23.49 5.47 16.88
N VAL A 604 -23.01 4.24 16.67
CA VAL A 604 -23.45 3.06 17.42
C VAL A 604 -22.20 2.27 17.82
N SER A 605 -21.98 2.11 19.11
CA SER A 605 -20.86 1.31 19.63
C SER A 605 -21.22 -0.18 19.65
N THR A 606 -22.45 -0.54 20.05
CA THR A 606 -22.95 -1.93 20.11
C THR A 606 -24.41 -2.00 19.63
N PHE A 607 -24.83 -3.14 19.05
CA PHE A 607 -26.21 -3.37 18.62
C PHE A 607 -27.00 -4.17 19.68
N ASP A 608 -27.30 -3.53 20.79
CA ASP A 608 -28.01 -4.16 21.92
C ASP A 608 -29.50 -4.36 21.62
N GLU A 609 -30.08 -5.44 22.17
CA GLU A 609 -31.50 -5.77 21.98
C GLU A 609 -32.45 -4.83 22.74
N GLU A 610 -31.97 -4.19 23.79
CA GLU A 610 -32.75 -3.26 24.63
C GLU A 610 -32.64 -1.81 24.15
N GLN A 611 -32.00 -1.55 23.03
CA GLN A 611 -31.89 -0.22 22.43
C GLN A 611 -32.79 -0.08 21.21
N TYR A 612 -33.24 1.16 20.99
CA TYR A 612 -34.16 1.49 19.92
C TYR A 612 -33.69 2.70 19.15
N LEU A 613 -34.07 2.76 17.88
CA LEU A 613 -33.99 3.97 17.07
C LEU A 613 -35.36 4.63 17.02
N PHE A 614 -35.42 5.88 17.45
CA PHE A 614 -36.60 6.72 17.39
C PHE A 614 -36.51 7.67 16.21
N PHE A 615 -37.47 7.60 15.32
CA PHE A 615 -37.51 8.36 14.07
C PHE A 615 -38.56 9.44 14.15
N THR A 616 -38.30 10.59 13.55
CA THR A 616 -39.29 11.65 13.33
C THR A 616 -39.15 12.23 11.95
N THR A 617 -40.29 12.37 11.24
CA THR A 617 -40.31 12.94 9.91
C THR A 617 -40.60 14.45 9.94
N LYS A 618 -40.38 15.13 8.85
CA LYS A 618 -40.63 16.56 8.65
C LYS A 618 -42.09 16.93 8.87
N GLN A 619 -43.04 16.03 8.53
CA GLN A 619 -44.47 16.20 8.77
C GLN A 619 -44.93 15.74 10.15
N GLY A 620 -43.99 15.43 11.07
CA GLY A 620 -44.30 15.13 12.46
C GLY A 620 -44.79 13.72 12.73
N VAL A 621 -44.48 12.76 11.87
CA VAL A 621 -44.73 11.34 12.10
C VAL A 621 -43.55 10.75 12.88
N SER A 622 -43.82 9.92 13.87
CA SER A 622 -42.79 9.28 14.72
C SER A 622 -42.93 7.77 14.71
N LYS A 623 -41.75 7.10 14.87
CA LYS A 623 -41.65 5.64 14.87
C LYS A 623 -40.52 5.19 15.81
N ARG A 624 -40.71 4.03 16.43
CA ARG A 624 -39.68 3.37 17.26
C ARG A 624 -39.40 1.96 16.74
N THR A 625 -38.12 1.63 16.50
CA THR A 625 -37.69 0.32 15.99
C THR A 625 -36.48 -0.17 16.79
N ALA A 626 -36.43 -1.47 17.13
CA ALA A 626 -35.30 -2.04 17.86
C ALA A 626 -34.01 -1.92 17.06
N LEU A 627 -32.91 -1.53 17.70
CA LEU A 627 -31.57 -1.33 17.09
C LEU A 627 -31.05 -2.62 16.48
N SER A 628 -31.30 -3.77 17.09
CA SER A 628 -30.91 -5.09 16.61
C SER A 628 -31.36 -5.41 15.19
N GLN A 629 -32.46 -4.79 14.71
CA GLN A 629 -32.91 -4.94 13.32
C GLN A 629 -32.00 -4.28 12.28
N PHE A 630 -31.03 -3.49 12.72
CA PHE A 630 -30.06 -2.78 11.88
C PHE A 630 -28.64 -3.35 11.97
N ALA A 631 -28.44 -4.46 12.67
CA ALA A 631 -27.13 -5.09 12.81
C ALA A 631 -26.53 -5.55 11.46
N ASN A 632 -27.38 -5.97 10.51
CA ASN A 632 -26.97 -6.47 9.20
C ASN A 632 -27.47 -5.54 8.08
N ILE A 633 -26.68 -4.54 7.75
CA ILE A 633 -26.94 -3.62 6.64
C ILE A 633 -26.02 -3.99 5.49
N ARG A 634 -26.59 -4.16 4.31
CA ARG A 634 -25.83 -4.41 3.06
C ARG A 634 -25.32 -3.09 2.49
N ASN A 635 -24.32 -3.13 1.62
CA ASN A 635 -23.73 -1.92 1.02
C ASN A 635 -24.73 -1.06 0.24
N ASN A 636 -25.73 -1.67 -0.38
CA ASN A 636 -26.80 -0.97 -1.09
C ASN A 636 -27.87 -0.36 -0.16
N GLY A 637 -27.63 -0.35 1.15
CA GLY A 637 -28.53 0.18 2.15
C GLY A 637 -29.69 -0.75 2.51
N LEU A 638 -30.49 -0.32 3.47
CA LEU A 638 -31.62 -1.04 4.01
C LEU A 638 -32.78 -0.06 4.27
N ILE A 639 -34.01 -0.44 3.99
CA ILE A 639 -35.20 0.38 4.33
C ILE A 639 -35.33 0.46 5.86
N ALA A 640 -35.23 1.66 6.40
CA ALA A 640 -35.34 1.96 7.82
C ALA A 640 -36.72 2.51 8.20
N LEU A 641 -37.40 3.22 7.30
CA LEU A 641 -38.70 3.85 7.50
C LEU A 641 -39.51 3.86 6.20
N GLY A 642 -40.78 3.44 6.27
CA GLY A 642 -41.75 3.63 5.20
C GLY A 642 -42.25 5.06 5.22
N LEU A 643 -41.76 5.93 4.32
CA LEU A 643 -42.25 7.32 4.25
C LEU A 643 -43.63 7.41 3.61
N ARG A 644 -44.43 8.39 4.05
CA ARG A 644 -45.66 8.79 3.39
C ARG A 644 -45.33 9.65 2.16
N GLU A 645 -46.34 9.88 1.33
CA GLU A 645 -46.23 10.76 0.15
C GLU A 645 -45.80 12.17 0.60
N ASP A 646 -44.81 12.76 -0.07
CA ASP A 646 -44.25 14.09 0.19
C ASP A 646 -43.68 14.31 1.60
N ASP A 647 -43.33 13.25 2.35
CA ASP A 647 -42.66 13.35 3.63
C ASP A 647 -41.18 12.95 3.54
N GLU A 648 -40.37 13.49 4.43
CA GLU A 648 -38.94 13.23 4.52
C GLU A 648 -38.56 12.86 5.96
N LEU A 649 -37.58 12.01 6.13
CA LEU A 649 -37.00 11.74 7.43
C LEU A 649 -36.28 13.00 7.93
N MET A 650 -36.57 13.44 9.15
CA MET A 650 -36.00 14.66 9.74
C MET A 650 -34.92 14.34 10.78
N ALA A 651 -35.17 13.44 11.69
CA ALA A 651 -34.25 13.11 12.77
C ALA A 651 -34.40 11.66 13.22
N VAL A 652 -33.28 11.11 13.67
CA VAL A 652 -33.15 9.79 14.28
C VAL A 652 -32.34 9.91 15.56
N ARG A 653 -32.76 9.22 16.63
CA ARG A 653 -32.04 9.15 17.91
C ARG A 653 -32.03 7.73 18.43
N LEU A 654 -30.92 7.40 19.09
CA LEU A 654 -30.78 6.14 19.82
C LEU A 654 -31.40 6.28 21.21
N THR A 655 -32.24 5.33 21.59
CA THR A 655 -32.98 5.34 22.88
C THR A 655 -32.95 3.99 23.59
N ASP A 656 -33.32 3.97 24.88
CA ASP A 656 -33.41 2.75 25.71
C ASP A 656 -34.86 2.27 25.94
N GLY A 657 -35.81 2.85 25.24
CA GLY A 657 -37.22 2.50 25.36
C GLY A 657 -37.99 3.23 26.46
N LYS A 658 -37.33 4.03 27.31
CA LYS A 658 -37.94 4.70 28.50
C LYS A 658 -37.70 6.21 28.51
N LYS A 659 -37.25 6.78 27.43
CA LYS A 659 -36.89 8.19 27.34
C LYS A 659 -38.08 9.11 27.11
N GLN A 660 -37.91 10.37 27.48
CA GLN A 660 -38.81 11.44 27.10
C GLN A 660 -38.38 12.05 25.78
N ILE A 661 -39.28 12.15 24.84
CA ILE A 661 -39.02 12.72 23.52
C ILE A 661 -39.53 14.14 23.44
N ILE A 662 -38.74 15.03 22.90
CA ILE A 662 -39.16 16.36 22.49
C ILE A 662 -39.08 16.51 20.98
N ILE A 663 -40.09 17.14 20.39
CA ILE A 663 -40.16 17.49 18.99
C ILE A 663 -40.41 18.99 18.88
N GLY A 664 -39.49 19.71 18.24
CA GLY A 664 -39.55 21.15 18.02
C GLY A 664 -39.91 21.50 16.58
N THR A 665 -40.64 22.60 16.39
CA THR A 665 -41.07 23.06 15.08
C THR A 665 -40.45 24.40 14.71
N LYS A 666 -40.38 24.70 13.43
CA LYS A 666 -39.83 25.93 12.85
C LYS A 666 -40.50 27.17 13.45
N ASN A 667 -41.82 27.12 13.72
CA ASN A 667 -42.60 28.23 14.24
C ASN A 667 -42.53 28.35 15.77
N GLY A 668 -41.61 27.62 16.43
CA GLY A 668 -41.37 27.77 17.89
C GLY A 668 -42.31 27.03 18.78
N LEU A 669 -42.88 25.94 18.33
CA LEU A 669 -43.67 25.00 19.15
C LEU A 669 -42.81 23.81 19.55
N LEU A 670 -43.06 23.22 20.72
CA LEU A 670 -42.40 22.03 21.20
C LEU A 670 -43.38 21.11 21.96
N ILE A 671 -43.38 19.83 21.63
CA ILE A 671 -44.09 18.80 22.37
C ILE A 671 -43.12 17.91 23.11
N ARG A 672 -43.50 17.49 24.34
CA ARG A 672 -42.78 16.51 25.15
C ARG A 672 -43.73 15.35 25.48
N PHE A 673 -43.33 14.12 25.22
CA PHE A 673 -44.09 12.91 25.52
C PHE A 673 -43.14 11.71 25.77
N PRO A 674 -43.62 10.65 26.52
CA PRO A 674 -42.83 9.44 26.71
C PRO A 674 -42.70 8.67 25.38
N GLU A 675 -41.52 8.11 25.09
CA GLU A 675 -41.35 7.30 23.88
C GLU A 675 -42.20 6.04 23.85
N GLU A 676 -42.65 5.55 25.02
CA GLU A 676 -43.59 4.43 25.16
C GLU A 676 -44.94 4.68 24.49
N ASP A 677 -45.37 5.93 24.34
CA ASP A 677 -46.56 6.32 23.59
C ASP A 677 -46.45 5.91 22.11
N VAL A 678 -45.25 5.69 21.60
CA VAL A 678 -44.98 5.17 20.27
C VAL A 678 -44.60 3.69 20.38
N ARG A 679 -45.55 2.82 20.02
CA ARG A 679 -45.30 1.37 20.02
C ARG A 679 -44.11 0.99 19.15
N GLN A 680 -43.36 -0.06 19.53
CA GLN A 680 -42.34 -0.64 18.70
C GLN A 680 -42.92 -1.15 17.37
N MET A 681 -42.24 -0.87 16.26
CA MET A 681 -42.67 -1.22 14.92
C MET A 681 -41.49 -1.78 14.11
N GLY A 682 -41.82 -2.58 13.09
CA GLY A 682 -40.83 -3.09 12.16
C GLY A 682 -40.24 -1.98 11.26
N ARG A 683 -39.10 -2.27 10.61
CA ARG A 683 -38.34 -1.29 9.79
C ARG A 683 -39.16 -0.60 8.70
N THR A 684 -40.03 -1.32 7.98
CA THR A 684 -40.82 -0.81 6.85
C THR A 684 -42.07 -0.06 7.23
N ALA A 685 -42.44 0.02 8.53
CA ALA A 685 -43.62 0.74 8.99
C ALA A 685 -43.48 2.26 8.83
N ALA A 686 -44.55 2.96 8.51
CA ALA A 686 -44.55 4.41 8.32
C ALA A 686 -44.58 5.21 9.66
N GLY A 687 -44.99 4.61 10.76
CA GLY A 687 -45.09 5.29 12.06
C GLY A 687 -46.48 5.85 12.39
N VAL A 688 -46.54 6.61 13.48
CA VAL A 688 -47.74 7.24 14.03
C VAL A 688 -47.52 8.74 14.23
N LYS A 689 -48.59 9.53 14.38
CA LYS A 689 -48.48 10.98 14.58
C LYS A 689 -47.77 11.29 15.90
N GLY A 690 -46.63 12.01 15.84
CA GLY A 690 -45.89 12.49 17.00
C GLY A 690 -46.33 13.89 17.46
N ILE A 691 -46.45 14.82 16.53
CA ILE A 691 -46.95 16.19 16.76
C ILE A 691 -47.96 16.57 15.70
N THR A 692 -48.91 17.44 16.04
CA THR A 692 -49.86 18.06 15.08
C THR A 692 -49.28 19.42 14.69
N LEU A 693 -48.92 19.56 13.44
CA LEU A 693 -48.40 20.79 12.86
C LEU A 693 -49.54 21.72 12.45
N THR A 694 -49.30 23.01 12.50
CA THR A 694 -50.14 24.03 11.87
C THR A 694 -49.72 24.20 10.40
N ASP A 695 -50.58 24.81 9.59
CA ASP A 695 -50.30 25.07 8.18
C ASP A 695 -48.95 25.80 8.05
N ASP A 696 -48.08 25.36 7.10
CA ASP A 696 -46.75 25.87 6.82
C ASP A 696 -45.70 25.66 7.92
N ASP A 697 -45.98 24.89 9.00
CA ASP A 697 -44.98 24.53 9.99
C ASP A 697 -44.32 23.17 9.67
N VAL A 698 -43.07 23.01 10.06
CA VAL A 698 -42.33 21.77 9.89
C VAL A 698 -41.54 21.45 11.15
N VAL A 699 -41.23 20.18 11.36
CA VAL A 699 -40.32 19.76 12.42
C VAL A 699 -38.89 20.18 12.06
N VAL A 700 -38.18 20.80 13.01
CA VAL A 700 -36.77 21.22 12.87
C VAL A 700 -35.82 20.46 13.80
N GLY A 701 -36.33 19.66 14.69
CA GLY A 701 -35.50 18.85 15.58
C GLY A 701 -36.31 17.91 16.45
N MET A 702 -35.72 16.83 16.82
CA MET A 702 -36.20 15.86 17.78
C MET A 702 -35.05 15.42 18.67
N GLU A 703 -35.27 15.44 20.00
CA GLU A 703 -34.26 15.06 20.97
C GLU A 703 -34.82 14.24 22.10
N ILE A 704 -33.96 13.59 22.86
CA ILE A 704 -34.21 12.92 24.10
C ILE A 704 -34.07 13.95 25.22
N LEU A 705 -35.07 14.09 26.09
CA LEU A 705 -35.05 15.02 27.23
C LEU A 705 -34.99 14.25 28.55
N GLU A 706 -34.00 14.51 29.37
CA GLU A 706 -33.89 14.02 30.74
C GLU A 706 -34.36 15.11 31.73
N GLU A 707 -34.77 14.72 32.94
CA GLU A 707 -35.41 15.65 33.89
C GLU A 707 -34.49 16.76 34.39
N ASP A 708 -33.21 16.49 34.52
CA ASP A 708 -32.14 17.41 34.94
C ASP A 708 -31.49 18.19 33.78
N SER A 709 -31.98 18.01 32.56
CA SER A 709 -31.47 18.67 31.37
C SER A 709 -32.17 19.99 31.03
N HIS A 710 -31.57 20.70 30.09
CA HIS A 710 -32.12 21.94 29.54
C HIS A 710 -32.42 21.75 28.06
N VAL A 711 -33.47 22.38 27.59
CA VAL A 711 -33.78 22.52 26.18
C VAL A 711 -33.01 23.72 25.63
N LEU A 712 -32.07 23.46 24.76
CA LEU A 712 -31.37 24.48 24.00
C LEU A 712 -32.10 24.71 22.67
N ILE A 713 -32.36 25.95 22.34
CA ILE A 713 -32.84 26.35 21.02
C ILE A 713 -31.86 27.34 20.40
N VAL A 714 -31.72 27.25 19.06
CA VAL A 714 -30.97 28.21 18.28
C VAL A 714 -31.83 28.64 17.08
N THR A 715 -31.82 29.92 16.76
CA THR A 715 -32.57 30.52 15.67
C THR A 715 -31.68 30.88 14.49
N GLU A 716 -32.28 31.08 13.34
CA GLU A 716 -31.63 31.36 12.08
C GLU A 716 -30.69 32.58 12.15
N ASN A 717 -31.06 33.65 12.89
CA ASN A 717 -30.28 34.86 13.06
C ASN A 717 -29.28 34.79 14.25
N GLY A 718 -28.93 33.58 14.73
CA GLY A 718 -27.86 33.33 15.70
C GLY A 718 -28.23 33.70 17.15
N TYR A 719 -29.51 33.72 17.50
CA TYR A 719 -29.97 33.83 18.89
C TYR A 719 -30.20 32.44 19.47
N GLY A 720 -30.02 32.29 20.76
CA GLY A 720 -30.29 31.03 21.44
C GLY A 720 -30.49 31.23 22.93
N LYS A 721 -31.00 30.20 23.58
CA LYS A 721 -31.19 30.12 25.01
C LYS A 721 -31.27 28.69 25.48
N ARG A 722 -31.11 28.52 26.79
CA ARG A 722 -31.44 27.28 27.51
C ARG A 722 -32.69 27.48 28.33
N THR A 723 -33.56 26.45 28.38
CA THR A 723 -34.78 26.47 29.21
C THR A 723 -34.82 25.15 29.99
N PRO A 724 -35.05 25.14 31.32
CA PRO A 724 -35.13 23.91 32.09
C PRO A 724 -36.18 22.94 31.56
N ALA A 725 -35.89 21.65 31.56
CA ALA A 725 -36.84 20.61 31.13
C ALA A 725 -38.18 20.67 31.93
N SER A 726 -38.12 21.07 33.17
CA SER A 726 -39.28 21.22 34.05
C SER A 726 -40.33 22.22 33.55
N GLU A 727 -39.98 23.18 32.71
CA GLU A 727 -40.93 24.10 32.10
C GLU A 727 -41.81 23.48 31.00
N TYR A 728 -41.45 22.29 30.52
CA TYR A 728 -42.17 21.56 29.49
C TYR A 728 -42.94 20.39 30.10
N ARG A 729 -44.25 20.58 30.34
CA ARG A 729 -45.08 19.49 30.84
C ARG A 729 -45.13 18.32 29.85
N VAL A 730 -45.19 17.12 30.37
CA VAL A 730 -45.41 15.91 29.57
C VAL A 730 -46.84 15.94 28.99
N GLN A 731 -47.00 15.63 27.73
CA GLN A 731 -48.24 15.58 26.98
C GLN A 731 -48.38 14.20 26.32
N SER A 732 -49.58 13.86 25.86
CA SER A 732 -49.76 12.72 24.97
C SER A 732 -49.22 13.05 23.57
N ARG A 733 -48.62 12.07 22.88
CA ARG A 733 -48.20 12.26 21.50
C ARG A 733 -49.31 12.78 20.58
N GLY A 734 -48.97 13.46 19.52
CA GLY A 734 -49.94 13.97 18.55
C GLY A 734 -50.61 15.27 18.94
N GLY A 735 -50.29 15.88 20.11
CA GLY A 735 -50.73 17.22 20.50
C GLY A 735 -50.10 18.34 19.66
N LYS A 736 -50.55 19.59 19.85
CA LYS A 736 -50.02 20.78 19.16
C LYS A 736 -48.71 21.32 19.75
N GLY A 737 -48.30 20.82 20.95
CA GLY A 737 -47.13 21.31 21.65
C GLY A 737 -47.32 22.62 22.40
N LEU A 738 -46.25 23.12 23.01
CA LEU A 738 -46.18 24.34 23.79
C LEU A 738 -45.26 25.34 23.12
N LYS A 739 -45.51 26.64 23.28
CA LYS A 739 -44.66 27.69 22.77
C LYS A 739 -43.29 27.67 23.50
N THR A 740 -42.19 27.47 22.75
CA THR A 740 -40.81 27.37 23.27
C THR A 740 -40.00 28.62 23.00
N CYS A 741 -40.36 29.40 21.97
CA CYS A 741 -39.69 30.63 21.61
C CYS A 741 -40.68 31.67 21.11
N LYS A 742 -40.39 32.96 21.37
CA LYS A 742 -41.10 34.08 20.72
C LYS A 742 -40.31 34.41 19.45
N ILE A 743 -40.81 33.96 18.30
CA ILE A 743 -40.24 34.27 16.99
C ILE A 743 -40.55 35.73 16.64
N THR A 744 -39.53 36.46 16.19
CA THR A 744 -39.58 37.86 15.75
C THR A 744 -38.65 38.02 14.56
N ASP A 745 -38.78 39.12 13.82
CA ASP A 745 -37.88 39.42 12.67
C ASP A 745 -36.39 39.51 13.09
N ASN A 746 -36.13 39.83 14.35
CA ASN A 746 -34.74 39.97 14.86
C ASN A 746 -34.05 38.63 15.11
N ASN A 747 -34.77 37.60 15.63
CA ASN A 747 -34.19 36.32 15.93
C ASN A 747 -34.42 35.26 14.86
N GLY A 748 -35.41 35.46 14.00
CA GLY A 748 -35.76 34.49 12.95
C GLY A 748 -36.37 33.19 13.48
N PRO A 749 -36.80 32.28 12.56
CA PRO A 749 -37.38 31.00 12.92
C PRO A 749 -36.34 30.07 13.59
N LEU A 750 -36.82 28.98 14.23
CA LEU A 750 -35.95 27.99 14.82
C LEU A 750 -35.23 27.19 13.74
N VAL A 751 -33.92 26.98 13.94
CA VAL A 751 -33.09 26.08 13.15
C VAL A 751 -32.97 24.73 13.83
N THR A 752 -32.83 24.70 15.15
CA THR A 752 -32.65 23.44 15.87
C THR A 752 -33.17 23.50 17.30
N VAL A 753 -33.46 22.32 17.82
CA VAL A 753 -33.78 22.07 19.23
C VAL A 753 -32.85 20.95 19.70
N LYS A 754 -32.12 21.17 20.81
CA LYS A 754 -31.23 20.22 21.45
C LYS A 754 -31.51 20.06 22.92
N ALA A 755 -31.14 18.92 23.51
CA ALA A 755 -31.14 18.71 24.95
C ALA A 755 -29.69 18.71 25.47
N THR A 756 -29.44 19.33 26.64
CA THR A 756 -28.11 19.41 27.23
C THR A 756 -28.13 19.32 28.75
N LYS A 757 -27.10 18.71 29.34
CA LYS A 757 -26.84 18.71 30.78
C LYS A 757 -25.86 19.79 31.23
N GLY A 758 -25.19 20.46 30.28
CA GLY A 758 -24.24 21.50 30.59
C GLY A 758 -22.79 20.97 30.66
N GLU A 759 -22.54 19.73 30.26
CA GLU A 759 -21.23 19.09 30.26
C GLU A 759 -20.54 19.16 28.88
N GLU A 760 -21.27 19.68 27.89
CA GLU A 760 -20.83 19.77 26.51
C GLU A 760 -20.41 21.20 26.13
N ASP A 761 -19.69 21.31 25.02
CA ASP A 761 -19.48 22.55 24.27
C ASP A 761 -20.50 22.63 23.12
N LEU A 762 -20.94 23.85 22.83
CA LEU A 762 -21.78 24.12 21.67
C LEU A 762 -20.93 24.53 20.47
N MET A 763 -21.13 23.84 19.36
CA MET A 763 -20.61 24.22 18.05
C MET A 763 -21.74 24.78 17.18
N ILE A 764 -21.58 25.99 16.69
CA ILE A 764 -22.50 26.65 15.75
C ILE A 764 -21.77 26.80 14.42
N ILE A 765 -22.43 26.41 13.34
CA ILE A 765 -21.87 26.50 11.99
C ILE A 765 -22.82 27.34 11.13
N THR A 766 -22.28 28.33 10.45
CA THR A 766 -23.02 29.18 9.50
C THR A 766 -23.01 28.57 8.10
N ALA A 767 -23.91 29.03 7.25
CA ALA A 767 -24.00 28.60 5.85
C ALA A 767 -22.67 28.84 5.07
N SER A 768 -21.91 29.86 5.41
CA SER A 768 -20.58 30.14 4.83
C SER A 768 -19.46 29.25 5.39
N GLY A 769 -19.75 28.31 6.30
CA GLY A 769 -18.77 27.41 6.91
C GLY A 769 -18.00 28.02 8.09
N VAL A 770 -18.37 29.20 8.59
CA VAL A 770 -17.77 29.75 9.80
C VAL A 770 -18.25 28.95 11.01
N LEU A 771 -17.30 28.47 11.81
CA LEU A 771 -17.54 27.67 12.99
C LEU A 771 -17.14 28.41 14.25
N ILE A 772 -18.01 28.38 15.27
CA ILE A 772 -17.69 28.85 16.63
C ILE A 772 -17.94 27.70 17.61
N ARG A 773 -17.02 27.52 18.56
CA ARG A 773 -17.15 26.61 19.69
C ARG A 773 -17.21 27.44 20.98
N MET A 774 -18.17 27.18 21.84
CA MET A 774 -18.35 27.88 23.11
C MET A 774 -18.80 26.90 24.18
N ASP A 775 -18.48 27.22 25.46
CA ASP A 775 -19.03 26.50 26.59
C ASP A 775 -20.55 26.72 26.62
N ILE A 776 -21.31 25.64 26.71
CA ILE A 776 -22.77 25.73 26.75
C ILE A 776 -23.28 26.50 27.99
N ASN A 777 -22.51 26.54 29.08
CA ASN A 777 -22.83 27.25 30.31
C ASN A 777 -22.78 28.77 30.16
N ASP A 778 -22.10 29.29 29.15
CA ASP A 778 -22.12 30.70 28.80
C ASP A 778 -23.46 31.19 28.24
N ILE A 779 -24.35 30.25 27.88
CA ILE A 779 -25.68 30.54 27.33
C ILE A 779 -26.67 30.75 28.46
N SER A 780 -27.35 31.87 28.46
CA SER A 780 -28.31 32.25 29.51
C SER A 780 -29.47 31.26 29.60
N THR A 781 -29.78 30.83 30.83
CA THR A 781 -30.96 30.05 31.12
C THR A 781 -32.16 31.01 31.31
N THR A 782 -33.21 30.82 30.51
CA THR A 782 -34.40 31.72 30.50
C THR A 782 -35.67 30.92 30.31
N GLY A 783 -36.83 31.51 30.63
CA GLY A 783 -38.14 30.89 30.48
C GLY A 783 -38.54 30.65 29.01
N ARG A 784 -39.51 29.78 28.79
CA ARG A 784 -39.94 29.27 27.46
C ARG A 784 -40.25 30.37 26.45
N VAL A 785 -40.90 31.44 26.78
CA VAL A 785 -41.49 32.40 25.82
C VAL A 785 -40.53 33.56 25.51
N THR A 786 -39.32 33.52 25.93
CA THR A 786 -38.30 34.57 25.65
C THR A 786 -37.67 34.43 24.28
N GLN A 787 -37.08 35.51 23.77
CA GLN A 787 -36.38 35.53 22.44
C GLN A 787 -34.97 34.91 22.44
N GLY A 788 -34.39 34.71 23.62
CA GLY A 788 -32.98 34.27 23.74
C GLY A 788 -31.97 35.43 23.64
N VAL A 789 -30.71 35.10 23.70
CA VAL A 789 -29.56 36.01 23.61
C VAL A 789 -28.78 35.74 22.33
N ARG A 790 -28.02 36.70 21.83
CA ARG A 790 -27.19 36.53 20.65
C ARG A 790 -25.97 35.67 20.98
N LEU A 791 -25.81 34.58 20.31
CA LEU A 791 -24.71 33.61 20.47
C LEU A 791 -23.58 33.87 19.50
N ILE A 792 -23.89 34.23 18.26
CA ILE A 792 -22.92 34.51 17.20
C ILE A 792 -23.27 35.86 16.53
N ARG A 793 -22.24 36.59 16.12
CA ARG A 793 -22.38 37.77 15.26
C ARG A 793 -22.12 37.38 13.83
N MET A 794 -23.09 37.57 12.98
CA MET A 794 -23.08 37.24 11.55
C MET A 794 -23.21 38.51 10.70
N SER A 795 -22.81 38.47 9.45
CA SER A 795 -23.08 39.48 8.45
C SER A 795 -24.55 39.49 7.99
N ASP A 796 -25.00 40.58 7.33
CA ASP A 796 -26.42 40.80 6.99
C ASP A 796 -27.07 39.76 6.07
N GLN A 797 -26.29 38.85 5.44
CA GLN A 797 -26.80 37.78 4.57
C GLN A 797 -26.46 36.39 5.08
N GLU A 798 -25.90 36.28 6.26
CA GLU A 798 -25.46 35.01 6.83
C GLU A 798 -26.48 34.47 7.83
N HIS A 799 -26.64 33.14 7.86
CA HIS A 799 -27.53 32.47 8.77
C HIS A 799 -26.90 31.21 9.36
N VAL A 800 -27.45 30.78 10.51
CA VAL A 800 -27.04 29.52 11.14
C VAL A 800 -27.54 28.36 10.29
N ALA A 801 -26.61 27.48 9.86
CA ALA A 801 -26.94 26.29 9.08
C ALA A 801 -27.18 25.07 9.99
N THR A 802 -26.28 24.80 10.93
CA THR A 802 -26.42 23.65 11.85
C THR A 802 -25.76 23.93 13.20
N VAL A 803 -26.13 23.11 14.18
CA VAL A 803 -25.64 23.19 15.56
C VAL A 803 -25.38 21.81 16.12
N ALA A 804 -24.23 21.61 16.76
CA ALA A 804 -23.88 20.34 17.40
C ALA A 804 -23.42 20.54 18.85
N LEU A 805 -23.63 19.53 19.68
CA LEU A 805 -23.06 19.41 21.02
C LEU A 805 -21.87 18.46 20.92
N VAL A 806 -20.72 18.83 21.49
CA VAL A 806 -19.48 18.04 21.52
C VAL A 806 -18.97 17.96 22.96
N GLU A 807 -18.27 16.87 23.28
CA GLU A 807 -17.64 16.71 24.59
C GLU A 807 -16.63 17.83 24.87
N LYS A 808 -16.54 18.26 26.13
CA LYS A 808 -15.48 19.19 26.57
C LYS A 808 -14.16 18.47 26.53
N ASN A 809 -13.12 19.14 25.96
CA ASN A 809 -11.75 18.67 26.15
C ASN A 809 -11.35 18.92 27.61
N GLU A 810 -10.93 17.88 28.34
CA GLU A 810 -10.20 18.05 29.58
C GLU A 810 -8.90 18.79 29.25
N GLU A 811 -8.76 19.99 29.79
CA GLU A 811 -7.49 20.76 29.68
C GLU A 811 -6.41 19.97 30.41
N GLU A 812 -5.37 19.50 29.69
CA GLU A 812 -4.10 19.19 30.35
C GLU A 812 -3.62 20.47 31.05
N PRO A 813 -3.20 20.39 32.32
CA PRO A 813 -2.69 21.59 33.01
C PRO A 813 -1.48 22.12 32.25
N GLU A 814 -1.54 23.40 31.85
CA GLU A 814 -0.39 24.13 31.32
C GLU A 814 0.80 23.95 32.29
N GLU A 815 1.85 23.25 31.84
CA GLU A 815 3.16 23.34 32.47
C GLU A 815 3.59 24.81 32.39
N THR A 816 3.48 25.52 33.49
CA THR A 816 4.09 26.81 33.65
C THR A 816 5.60 26.63 33.56
N GLU A 817 6.20 26.98 32.43
CA GLU A 817 7.62 27.27 32.34
C GLU A 817 7.93 28.39 33.31
N GLU A 818 8.52 28.09 34.47
CA GLU A 818 9.22 29.06 35.29
C GLU A 818 10.47 29.52 34.53
N VAL A 819 10.55 30.82 34.32
CA VAL A 819 11.67 31.58 33.76
C VAL A 819 12.90 31.51 34.67
#